data_3cc0f51afd69b40edbaeb3ceaff1b01e
#
_entry.id   3cc0f51afd69b40edbaeb3ceaff1b01e
#
_cell.length_a   1.000
_cell.length_b   1.000
_cell.length_c   1.000
_cell.angle_alpha   90.00
_cell.angle_beta   90.00
_cell.angle_gamma   90.00
#
_symmetry.space_group_name_H-M   'P 1'
#
loop_
_entity.id
_entity.type
_entity.pdbx_description
1 polymer ?
#
loop_
_entity_poly.entity_id
_entity_poly.type
_entity_poly.pdbx_seq_one_letter_code
_entity_poly.pdbx_strand_id
1 'polypeptide(L)'
;MKRLLFFALLLLTGRAAAQQEPAPFVKHLVFPAGATLDEKVALAARLVPSEAQLAWQRMELTAFLHFGINTFTDREWGDGTEDPALFNPTAFDADQWIRTLKQAGFRMVILTAKHHDGFCLWPTKTTRHSVASSPWREGRGDVVREVRDACERHGMKFGVYLSPWDRNAACYGDSKAYNRFFIRQLTELLSNYGEVHEVWFDGANGEGPNGKKQVYDWDAFYRTIRRLQPNAVTAIMGDDVRWVGNEKGIGRETEWSATVLTPGVYARSGENNKRLGVYGKAPDLGSRKMLEKATELFWYPSEVDVSIRPGWFYHAAEDKKVKSLKHLADIYFQSVGYNSVLLLNVPPDRRGRIHAADSTRLQELAGYLERTFADDRVLDGGETWQAAGGEERIWELKPGSRINVVLLQENIACGQRVDGFCVEARTAAGWQLLGEGTTIGYKRLLRVPEVEASALRIRLKQTRLEARICRVGAFRAEPLADQSEQAKWNDLPRETWRVTSESPLTVDFGREVSLAAFTYAPAGGEAKPDMAFRYDLSVSDDGRNWRTVISDGEFSNIVNNPLPQTVAFPRKVVGRWVRLDATTPEGGAARILSEEFGVTLAAPKDDETCVYATPSAPLTLAPGDPHPKVAGWRFYTAHEFRDEDTQQGQPLGFMQHNGRAMSRSARVDNLACSKVENGVLHMWAREEPDSVDNRFGKRVKYSHACYRTSLPGSREAWCNFTENMRIEIRFRRTDTRGFNDALWFMGNNGRRWPANGEIDLLENPKRKINQRAHFTLHSENHYAGVVGGAGSVTATTDLSDMTQWNIYWLEWYPDRIVGGVNGTAYFEHRKGADGNNDWPWSDPAGFFLIFSSGISDDPKAWPGAVDPSEWDPAAPPSMEVDWVRVYVNDRYAGAPAPEVRYY
;
A
#
# COMPACT_ATOMS: atom_id res chain seq x y z
N MET A 1 42.11 95.70 18.93
CA MET A 1 42.36 95.35 20.32
C MET A 1 41.27 94.44 20.78
N LYS A 2 41.65 93.39 21.51
CA LYS A 2 40.92 92.35 22.16
C LYS A 2 40.62 91.02 21.29
N ARG A 3 41.51 90.08 21.51
CA ARG A 3 41.45 88.70 21.06
C ARG A 3 40.39 87.97 22.00
N LEU A 4 39.45 87.18 21.37
CA LEU A 4 38.70 86.18 22.07
C LEU A 4 39.12 84.80 21.56
N LEU A 5 39.68 83.99 22.47
CA LEU A 5 39.94 82.58 22.25
C LEU A 5 38.61 81.82 22.34
N PHE A 6 38.27 81.07 21.30
CA PHE A 6 37.23 80.04 21.35
C PHE A 6 37.91 78.66 21.56
N PHE A 7 37.67 78.01 22.68
CA PHE A 7 37.99 76.62 22.89
C PHE A 7 36.93 75.72 22.22
N ALA A 8 37.33 75.00 21.20
CA ALA A 8 36.48 73.96 20.56
C ALA A 8 36.66 72.65 21.32
N LEU A 9 35.63 72.23 22.00
CA LEU A 9 35.57 70.95 22.63
C LEU A 9 35.16 69.93 21.56
N LEU A 10 36.14 69.12 21.10
CA LEU A 10 35.87 67.96 20.22
C LEU A 10 35.18 66.87 21.04
N LEU A 11 33.90 66.75 20.92
CA LEU A 11 33.15 65.53 21.27
C LEU A 11 33.45 64.45 20.25
N LEU A 12 34.34 63.49 20.60
CA LEU A 12 34.51 62.21 19.92
C LEU A 12 33.29 61.32 20.25
N THR A 13 32.25 61.41 19.42
CA THR A 13 31.23 60.36 19.37
C THR A 13 31.84 59.14 18.68
N GLY A 14 32.34 58.19 19.47
CA GLY A 14 32.68 56.85 18.97
C GLY A 14 31.40 56.19 18.43
N ARG A 15 31.20 56.25 17.14
CA ARG A 15 30.31 55.26 16.50
C ARG A 15 30.99 53.94 16.66
N ALA A 16 30.45 53.09 17.57
CA ALA A 16 30.73 51.66 17.54
C ALA A 16 30.37 51.18 16.12
N ALA A 17 31.38 50.85 15.35
CA ALA A 17 31.18 50.14 14.09
C ALA A 17 30.42 48.85 14.46
N ALA A 18 29.19 48.72 14.02
CA ALA A 18 28.48 47.47 14.12
C ALA A 18 29.39 46.40 13.46
N GLN A 19 29.96 45.52 14.24
CA GLN A 19 30.72 44.39 13.72
C GLN A 19 29.72 43.62 12.84
N GLN A 20 29.99 43.62 11.54
CA GLN A 20 29.21 42.89 10.58
C GLN A 20 29.23 41.38 11.01
N GLU A 21 28.08 40.79 11.32
CA GLU A 21 28.03 39.37 11.68
C GLU A 21 28.75 38.58 10.58
N PRO A 22 29.61 37.63 10.93
CA PRO A 22 30.29 36.82 9.94
C PRO A 22 29.29 36.04 9.09
N ALA A 23 29.60 35.85 7.80
CA ALA A 23 28.70 35.16 6.86
C ALA A 23 28.20 33.81 7.38
N PRO A 24 26.92 33.45 7.20
CA PRO A 24 26.37 32.19 7.65
C PRO A 24 26.90 31.00 6.82
N PHE A 25 26.82 29.82 7.37
CA PHE A 25 27.06 28.55 6.67
C PHE A 25 25.72 28.05 6.11
N VAL A 26 25.60 27.92 4.80
CA VAL A 26 24.35 27.44 4.17
C VAL A 26 24.40 25.92 4.02
N LYS A 27 23.43 25.22 4.59
CA LYS A 27 23.25 23.76 4.55
C LYS A 27 24.34 22.93 5.25
N HIS A 28 25.60 23.34 5.23
CA HIS A 28 26.71 22.48 5.66
C HIS A 28 27.81 23.30 6.34
N LEU A 29 28.31 22.78 7.42
CA LEU A 29 29.41 23.32 8.22
C LEU A 29 30.41 22.22 8.54
N VAL A 30 31.69 22.43 8.21
CA VAL A 30 32.80 21.59 8.66
C VAL A 30 33.48 22.29 9.85
N PHE A 31 33.59 21.62 10.98
CA PHE A 31 34.25 22.13 12.15
C PHE A 31 35.76 22.11 11.95
N PRO A 32 36.51 23.17 12.38
CA PRO A 32 37.98 23.16 12.38
C PRO A 32 38.53 22.00 13.22
N ALA A 33 39.61 21.41 12.75
CA ALA A 33 40.29 20.38 13.52
C ALA A 33 40.74 20.93 14.90
N GLY A 34 40.42 20.20 15.98
CA GLY A 34 40.72 20.60 17.34
C GLY A 34 39.82 21.67 17.94
N ALA A 35 38.73 22.08 17.23
CA ALA A 35 37.77 23.04 17.78
C ALA A 35 37.16 22.53 19.10
N THR A 36 37.18 23.40 20.10
CA THR A 36 36.54 23.16 21.40
C THR A 36 35.00 23.08 21.24
N LEU A 37 34.32 22.55 22.26
CA LEU A 37 32.85 22.50 22.23
C LEU A 37 32.23 23.88 22.10
N ASP A 38 32.72 24.90 22.81
CA ASP A 38 32.21 26.26 22.75
C ASP A 38 32.36 26.87 21.34
N GLU A 39 33.51 26.66 20.70
CA GLU A 39 33.73 27.07 19.30
C GLU A 39 32.78 26.35 18.35
N LYS A 40 32.54 25.04 18.51
CA LYS A 40 31.58 24.29 17.70
C LYS A 40 30.17 24.80 17.90
N VAL A 41 29.77 25.10 19.14
CA VAL A 41 28.44 25.67 19.45
C VAL A 41 28.26 27.03 18.81
N ALA A 42 29.27 27.91 18.88
CA ALA A 42 29.22 29.23 18.23
C ALA A 42 29.13 29.15 16.70
N LEU A 43 29.86 28.21 16.08
CA LEU A 43 29.78 27.93 14.64
C LEU A 43 28.43 27.32 14.25
N ALA A 44 27.93 26.35 15.01
CA ALA A 44 26.64 25.69 14.81
C ALA A 44 25.48 26.70 14.78
N ALA A 45 25.52 27.72 15.63
CA ALA A 45 24.50 28.79 15.66
C ALA A 45 24.42 29.62 14.36
N ARG A 46 25.42 29.51 13.47
CA ARG A 46 25.51 30.22 12.19
C ARG A 46 25.13 29.33 11.00
N LEU A 47 24.80 28.07 11.23
CA LEU A 47 24.29 27.18 10.19
C LEU A 47 22.83 27.54 9.88
N VAL A 48 22.53 27.75 8.61
CA VAL A 48 21.22 28.20 8.13
C VAL A 48 20.69 27.29 7.00
N PRO A 49 19.36 27.23 6.78
CA PRO A 49 18.78 26.55 5.62
C PRO A 49 19.19 27.20 4.31
N SER A 50 19.11 26.44 3.20
CA SER A 50 19.00 27.05 1.87
C SER A 50 17.64 27.74 1.73
N GLU A 51 17.49 28.59 0.70
CA GLU A 51 16.20 29.25 0.41
C GLU A 51 15.11 28.23 0.13
N ALA A 52 15.42 27.14 -0.59
CA ALA A 52 14.50 26.05 -0.87
C ALA A 52 14.05 25.33 0.41
N GLN A 53 15.00 24.99 1.31
CA GLN A 53 14.68 24.37 2.60
C GLN A 53 13.85 25.28 3.51
N LEU A 54 14.17 26.59 3.52
CA LEU A 54 13.40 27.56 4.30
C LEU A 54 11.96 27.70 3.77
N ALA A 55 11.81 27.79 2.44
CA ALA A 55 10.50 27.83 1.80
C ALA A 55 9.69 26.56 2.08
N TRP A 56 10.35 25.39 2.06
CA TRP A 56 9.75 24.11 2.35
C TRP A 56 9.30 24.00 3.83
N GLN A 57 10.14 24.34 4.81
CA GLN A 57 9.78 24.33 6.22
C GLN A 57 8.58 25.23 6.54
N ARG A 58 8.44 26.37 5.82
CA ARG A 58 7.30 27.28 5.95
C ARG A 58 5.97 26.73 5.42
N MET A 59 5.98 25.62 4.70
CA MET A 59 4.75 24.98 4.24
C MET A 59 3.98 24.30 5.38
N GLU A 60 4.68 23.79 6.39
CA GLU A 60 4.13 23.13 7.57
C GLU A 60 3.29 21.87 7.28
N LEU A 61 2.32 21.96 6.35
CA LEU A 61 1.36 20.92 6.01
C LEU A 61 1.37 20.66 4.51
N THR A 62 1.81 19.45 4.14
CA THR A 62 1.90 18.95 2.76
C THR A 62 1.14 17.62 2.63
N ALA A 63 0.72 17.27 1.43
CA ALA A 63 -0.08 16.08 1.19
C ALA A 63 0.65 15.08 0.28
N PHE A 64 0.61 13.79 0.64
CA PHE A 64 0.83 12.70 -0.29
C PHE A 64 -0.49 12.33 -1.00
N LEU A 65 -0.37 11.92 -2.26
CA LEU A 65 -1.42 11.26 -3.01
C LEU A 65 -0.90 9.91 -3.51
N HIS A 66 -1.15 8.85 -2.74
CA HIS A 66 -0.89 7.49 -3.21
C HIS A 66 -2.04 7.04 -4.11
N PHE A 67 -1.79 7.08 -5.41
CA PHE A 67 -2.71 6.64 -6.44
C PHE A 67 -1.91 5.92 -7.52
N GLY A 68 -2.40 4.80 -8.02
CA GLY A 68 -1.68 4.00 -9.00
C GLY A 68 -2.37 2.69 -9.27
N ILE A 69 -1.67 1.75 -9.88
CA ILE A 69 -2.21 0.42 -10.17
C ILE A 69 -2.63 -0.32 -8.87
N ASN A 70 -1.95 -0.06 -7.75
CA ASN A 70 -2.25 -0.65 -6.46
C ASN A 70 -3.64 -0.28 -5.93
N THR A 71 -4.14 0.91 -6.24
CA THR A 71 -5.53 1.31 -5.96
C THR A 71 -6.54 0.36 -6.59
N PHE A 72 -6.23 -0.20 -7.76
CA PHE A 72 -7.13 -1.07 -8.54
C PHE A 72 -6.94 -2.54 -8.19
N THR A 73 -5.78 -2.94 -7.69
CA THR A 73 -5.49 -4.31 -7.26
C THR A 73 -5.75 -4.55 -5.77
N ASP A 74 -6.14 -3.50 -5.03
CA ASP A 74 -6.38 -3.54 -3.58
C ASP A 74 -5.15 -3.99 -2.78
N ARG A 75 -3.95 -3.50 -3.18
CA ARG A 75 -2.67 -3.86 -2.58
C ARG A 75 -1.89 -2.63 -2.18
N GLU A 76 -1.14 -2.75 -1.07
CA GLU A 76 -0.16 -1.73 -0.68
C GLU A 76 1.09 -1.79 -1.58
N TRP A 77 1.59 -2.98 -1.85
CA TRP A 77 2.74 -3.20 -2.72
C TRP A 77 2.39 -4.18 -3.84
N GLY A 78 2.38 -3.68 -5.05
CA GLY A 78 2.29 -4.51 -6.24
C GLY A 78 3.55 -5.34 -6.46
N ASP A 79 3.42 -6.40 -7.23
CA ASP A 79 4.54 -7.31 -7.53
C ASP A 79 5.27 -6.97 -8.85
N GLY A 80 4.81 -5.93 -9.57
CA GLY A 80 5.37 -5.49 -10.85
C GLY A 80 4.85 -6.27 -12.06
N THR A 81 3.86 -7.15 -11.87
CA THR A 81 3.26 -7.94 -12.95
C THR A 81 1.81 -7.53 -13.24
N GLU A 82 1.35 -6.45 -12.62
CA GLU A 82 -0.01 -5.94 -12.78
C GLU A 82 -0.27 -5.58 -14.24
N ASP A 83 -1.45 -6.00 -14.76
CA ASP A 83 -1.87 -5.60 -16.08
C ASP A 83 -2.23 -4.11 -16.10
N PRO A 84 -1.60 -3.28 -16.94
CA PRO A 84 -1.99 -1.88 -17.12
C PRO A 84 -3.47 -1.66 -17.42
N ALA A 85 -4.16 -2.65 -17.99
CA ALA A 85 -5.59 -2.58 -18.27
C ALA A 85 -6.47 -2.45 -17.02
N LEU A 86 -5.96 -2.81 -15.85
CA LEU A 86 -6.65 -2.63 -14.57
C LEU A 86 -6.78 -1.16 -14.16
N PHE A 87 -5.87 -0.30 -14.63
CA PHE A 87 -5.91 1.13 -14.33
C PHE A 87 -6.96 1.82 -15.18
N ASN A 88 -8.16 2.02 -14.61
CA ASN A 88 -9.28 2.66 -15.32
C ASN A 88 -10.19 3.46 -14.36
N PRO A 89 -9.75 4.60 -13.85
CA PRO A 89 -10.58 5.45 -12.98
C PRO A 89 -11.79 6.02 -13.75
N THR A 90 -13.00 5.79 -13.23
CA THR A 90 -14.26 6.10 -13.92
C THR A 90 -14.72 7.55 -13.79
N ALA A 91 -14.20 8.30 -12.80
CA ALA A 91 -14.59 9.67 -12.51
C ALA A 91 -13.38 10.51 -12.02
N PHE A 92 -12.23 10.32 -12.65
CA PHE A 92 -11.00 11.02 -12.31
C PHE A 92 -11.17 12.54 -12.34
N ASP A 93 -10.81 13.19 -11.22
CA ASP A 93 -10.99 14.64 -11.04
C ASP A 93 -9.86 15.22 -10.19
N ALA A 94 -8.77 15.60 -10.84
CA ALA A 94 -7.62 16.23 -10.17
C ALA A 94 -7.97 17.58 -9.50
N ASP A 95 -8.93 18.34 -10.04
CA ASP A 95 -9.38 19.58 -9.42
C ASP A 95 -10.08 19.33 -8.09
N GLN A 96 -10.86 18.24 -7.97
CA GLN A 96 -11.46 17.85 -6.70
C GLN A 96 -10.39 17.50 -5.67
N TRP A 97 -9.32 16.79 -6.06
CA TRP A 97 -8.22 16.47 -5.14
C TRP A 97 -7.59 17.75 -4.60
N ILE A 98 -7.14 18.61 -5.50
CA ILE A 98 -6.38 19.81 -5.14
C ILE A 98 -7.25 20.83 -4.38
N ARG A 99 -8.50 21.02 -4.78
CA ARG A 99 -9.45 21.90 -4.08
C ARG A 99 -9.73 21.40 -2.66
N THR A 100 -9.96 20.08 -2.48
CA THR A 100 -10.19 19.49 -1.16
C THR A 100 -8.99 19.72 -0.24
N LEU A 101 -7.78 19.47 -0.71
CA LEU A 101 -6.56 19.66 0.06
C LEU A 101 -6.28 21.14 0.33
N LYS A 102 -6.47 22.01 -0.65
CA LYS A 102 -6.31 23.47 -0.48
C LYS A 102 -7.24 24.04 0.58
N GLN A 103 -8.51 23.63 0.56
CA GLN A 103 -9.50 24.03 1.57
C GLN A 103 -9.16 23.51 2.96
N ALA A 104 -8.46 22.38 3.05
CA ALA A 104 -7.96 21.83 4.31
C ALA A 104 -6.63 22.45 4.79
N GLY A 105 -6.10 23.47 4.09
CA GLY A 105 -4.91 24.20 4.51
C GLY A 105 -3.57 23.65 3.99
N PHE A 106 -3.58 22.60 3.16
CA PHE A 106 -2.36 22.08 2.55
C PHE A 106 -1.75 23.08 1.57
N ARG A 107 -0.42 23.08 1.46
CA ARG A 107 0.33 24.02 0.63
C ARG A 107 1.05 23.39 -0.53
N MET A 108 1.29 22.10 -0.48
CA MET A 108 1.93 21.31 -1.53
C MET A 108 1.30 19.93 -1.61
N VAL A 109 1.35 19.35 -2.81
CA VAL A 109 0.98 17.97 -3.09
C VAL A 109 2.16 17.23 -3.68
N ILE A 110 2.44 16.04 -3.19
CA ILE A 110 3.42 15.10 -3.73
C ILE A 110 2.64 13.91 -4.29
N LEU A 111 2.74 13.66 -5.59
CA LEU A 111 2.06 12.55 -6.27
C LEU A 111 3.01 11.37 -6.43
N THR A 112 2.56 10.15 -6.08
CA THR A 112 3.30 8.93 -6.41
C THR A 112 3.28 8.67 -7.91
N ALA A 113 4.16 9.35 -8.67
CA ALA A 113 4.22 9.21 -10.12
C ALA A 113 4.56 7.77 -10.56
N LYS A 114 5.36 7.05 -9.76
CA LYS A 114 5.65 5.62 -9.89
C LYS A 114 5.94 5.04 -8.51
N HIS A 115 5.21 4.00 -8.08
CA HIS A 115 5.48 3.25 -6.87
C HIS A 115 6.36 2.02 -7.15
N HIS A 116 6.57 1.11 -6.18
CA HIS A 116 7.46 -0.06 -6.29
C HIS A 116 7.05 -1.08 -7.36
N ASP A 117 5.75 -1.12 -7.73
CA ASP A 117 5.22 -1.92 -8.83
C ASP A 117 5.78 -1.52 -10.20
N GLY A 118 6.35 -0.31 -10.32
CA GLY A 118 6.92 0.22 -11.56
C GLY A 118 5.90 0.85 -12.51
N PHE A 119 4.59 0.90 -12.14
CA PHE A 119 3.56 1.50 -12.99
C PHE A 119 3.67 3.02 -13.00
N CYS A 120 3.83 3.59 -14.21
CA CYS A 120 4.02 5.02 -14.39
C CYS A 120 2.69 5.73 -14.65
N LEU A 121 2.37 6.74 -13.84
CA LEU A 121 1.16 7.57 -13.98
C LEU A 121 1.24 8.62 -15.10
N TRP A 122 2.30 8.61 -15.91
CA TRP A 122 2.49 9.48 -17.08
C TRP A 122 2.84 8.62 -18.29
N PRO A 123 2.60 9.10 -19.53
CA PRO A 123 2.91 8.37 -20.75
C PRO A 123 4.42 8.36 -21.03
N THR A 124 5.16 7.64 -20.17
CA THR A 124 6.62 7.51 -20.26
C THR A 124 7.05 6.81 -21.53
N LYS A 125 8.21 7.19 -22.05
CA LYS A 125 8.87 6.48 -23.17
C LYS A 125 9.79 5.35 -22.72
N THR A 126 9.90 5.11 -21.41
CA THR A 126 10.88 4.16 -20.86
C THR A 126 10.34 2.76 -20.67
N THR A 127 9.03 2.62 -20.45
CA THR A 127 8.35 1.33 -20.24
C THR A 127 6.93 1.36 -20.80
N ARG A 128 6.37 0.19 -21.10
CA ARG A 128 4.95 0.02 -21.41
C ARG A 128 4.09 -0.12 -20.15
N HIS A 129 4.69 -0.36 -18.98
CA HIS A 129 3.98 -0.45 -17.70
C HIS A 129 3.59 0.96 -17.21
N SER A 130 2.56 1.52 -17.86
CA SER A 130 2.14 2.91 -17.64
C SER A 130 0.71 3.16 -18.09
N VAL A 131 0.18 4.32 -17.76
CA VAL A 131 -1.15 4.79 -18.21
C VAL A 131 -1.33 4.77 -19.72
N ALA A 132 -0.25 4.85 -20.51
CA ALA A 132 -0.33 4.77 -21.97
C ALA A 132 -0.74 3.37 -22.48
N SER A 133 -0.62 2.34 -21.66
CA SER A 133 -1.06 0.97 -21.97
C SER A 133 -2.40 0.62 -21.29
N SER A 134 -3.01 1.56 -20.57
CA SER A 134 -4.30 1.37 -19.91
C SER A 134 -5.45 1.75 -20.84
N PRO A 135 -6.69 1.24 -20.61
CA PRO A 135 -7.88 1.69 -21.35
C PRO A 135 -8.31 3.11 -20.95
N TRP A 136 -7.81 3.62 -19.84
CA TRP A 136 -8.18 4.94 -19.37
C TRP A 136 -7.84 6.00 -20.39
N ARG A 137 -8.88 6.76 -20.82
CA ARG A 137 -8.79 7.79 -21.88
C ARG A 137 -8.14 7.26 -23.16
N GLU A 138 -8.36 5.99 -23.49
CA GLU A 138 -7.81 5.34 -24.70
C GLU A 138 -6.27 5.38 -24.75
N GLY A 139 -5.61 5.22 -23.58
CA GLY A 139 -4.15 5.28 -23.45
C GLY A 139 -3.55 6.68 -23.59
N ARG A 140 -4.37 7.75 -23.62
CA ARG A 140 -3.91 9.14 -23.75
C ARG A 140 -3.94 9.90 -22.43
N GLY A 141 -4.23 9.23 -21.32
CA GLY A 141 -4.25 9.83 -20.01
C GLY A 141 -2.85 10.18 -19.48
N ASP A 142 -2.77 11.25 -18.67
CA ASP A 142 -1.56 11.69 -17.99
C ASP A 142 -1.96 12.26 -16.61
N VAL A 143 -1.93 11.39 -15.59
CA VAL A 143 -2.33 11.77 -14.22
C VAL A 143 -1.39 12.85 -13.67
N VAL A 144 -0.10 12.73 -13.95
CA VAL A 144 0.91 13.71 -13.49
C VAL A 144 0.60 15.09 -14.03
N ARG A 145 0.26 15.17 -15.31
CA ARG A 145 -0.12 16.42 -15.98
C ARG A 145 -1.36 17.04 -15.35
N GLU A 146 -2.40 16.25 -15.18
CA GLU A 146 -3.68 16.75 -14.65
C GLU A 146 -3.57 17.23 -13.20
N VAL A 147 -2.82 16.52 -12.36
CA VAL A 147 -2.58 16.92 -10.97
C VAL A 147 -1.71 18.18 -10.92
N ARG A 148 -0.66 18.25 -11.71
CA ARG A 148 0.22 19.44 -11.80
C ARG A 148 -0.57 20.67 -12.26
N ASP A 149 -1.38 20.53 -13.31
CA ASP A 149 -2.17 21.62 -13.85
C ASP A 149 -3.26 22.09 -12.87
N ALA A 150 -3.87 21.16 -12.12
CA ALA A 150 -4.75 21.48 -11.01
C ALA A 150 -4.03 22.23 -9.89
N CYS A 151 -2.81 21.82 -9.53
CA CYS A 151 -1.99 22.57 -8.56
C CYS A 151 -1.74 24.01 -9.00
N GLU A 152 -1.41 24.23 -10.27
CA GLU A 152 -1.20 25.56 -10.83
C GLU A 152 -2.48 26.41 -10.75
N ARG A 153 -3.64 25.87 -11.19
CA ARG A 153 -4.93 26.56 -11.13
C ARG A 153 -5.33 26.97 -9.72
N HIS A 154 -5.03 26.15 -8.71
CA HIS A 154 -5.40 26.41 -7.32
C HIS A 154 -4.28 27.07 -6.49
N GLY A 155 -3.13 27.40 -7.11
CA GLY A 155 -1.98 28.02 -6.41
C GLY A 155 -1.40 27.10 -5.32
N MET A 156 -1.36 25.80 -5.54
CA MET A 156 -0.66 24.82 -4.72
C MET A 156 0.68 24.45 -5.35
N LYS A 157 1.67 24.17 -4.51
CA LYS A 157 2.95 23.65 -4.97
C LYS A 157 2.82 22.18 -5.36
N PHE A 158 3.67 21.74 -6.29
CA PHE A 158 3.68 20.38 -6.81
C PHE A 158 5.02 19.71 -6.56
N GLY A 159 4.99 18.48 -6.11
CA GLY A 159 6.10 17.56 -5.94
C GLY A 159 5.81 16.19 -6.55
N VAL A 160 6.85 15.41 -6.76
CA VAL A 160 6.77 14.05 -7.32
C VAL A 160 7.49 13.04 -6.45
N TYR A 161 6.83 11.91 -6.22
CA TYR A 161 7.47 10.72 -5.69
C TYR A 161 7.81 9.80 -6.87
N LEU A 162 9.05 9.36 -6.96
CA LEU A 162 9.51 8.38 -7.93
C LEU A 162 10.26 7.27 -7.21
N SER A 163 9.64 6.09 -7.09
CA SER A 163 10.28 4.95 -6.43
C SER A 163 11.57 4.55 -7.12
N PRO A 164 12.72 4.51 -6.40
CA PRO A 164 13.94 3.91 -6.92
C PRO A 164 13.83 2.40 -7.09
N TRP A 165 13.08 1.73 -6.22
CA TRP A 165 12.77 0.33 -6.37
C TRP A 165 11.72 0.13 -7.47
N ASP A 166 11.96 -0.84 -8.37
CA ASP A 166 11.10 -1.10 -9.51
C ASP A 166 11.00 -2.61 -9.74
N ARG A 167 9.83 -3.15 -9.44
CA ARG A 167 9.56 -4.59 -9.52
C ARG A 167 9.15 -5.06 -10.92
N ASN A 168 8.93 -4.09 -11.85
CA ASN A 168 8.59 -4.39 -13.25
C ASN A 168 9.80 -4.32 -14.19
N ALA A 169 10.70 -3.35 -13.99
CA ALA A 169 11.78 -3.10 -14.92
C ALA A 169 12.74 -4.29 -15.07
N ALA A 170 12.79 -4.90 -16.24
CA ALA A 170 13.65 -6.05 -16.54
C ALA A 170 15.14 -5.78 -16.31
N CYS A 171 15.57 -4.51 -16.42
CA CYS A 171 16.96 -4.10 -16.18
C CYS A 171 17.27 -3.80 -14.71
N TYR A 172 16.31 -3.91 -13.79
CA TYR A 172 16.55 -3.73 -12.36
C TYR A 172 17.55 -4.79 -11.86
N GLY A 173 18.55 -4.36 -11.08
CA GLY A 173 19.64 -5.21 -10.64
C GLY A 173 20.83 -5.29 -11.62
N ASP A 174 20.69 -4.81 -12.88
CA ASP A 174 21.82 -4.34 -13.70
C ASP A 174 22.02 -2.85 -13.39
N SER A 175 22.89 -2.57 -12.41
CA SER A 175 23.01 -1.22 -11.86
C SER A 175 23.31 -0.15 -12.91
N LYS A 176 24.13 -0.47 -13.92
CA LYS A 176 24.48 0.48 -14.98
C LYS A 176 23.29 0.75 -15.93
N ALA A 177 22.55 -0.28 -16.30
CA ALA A 177 21.39 -0.15 -17.18
C ALA A 177 20.23 0.53 -16.45
N TYR A 178 19.93 0.09 -15.24
CA TYR A 178 18.82 0.64 -14.46
C TYR A 178 19.04 2.11 -14.04
N ASN A 179 20.24 2.49 -13.60
CA ASN A 179 20.52 3.89 -13.26
C ASN A 179 20.29 4.81 -14.47
N ARG A 180 20.62 4.39 -15.69
CA ARG A 180 20.31 5.15 -16.91
C ARG A 180 18.80 5.17 -17.21
N PHE A 181 18.09 4.07 -16.96
CA PHE A 181 16.65 3.97 -17.10
C PHE A 181 15.95 4.94 -16.13
N PHE A 182 16.32 4.90 -14.85
CA PHE A 182 15.77 5.76 -13.80
C PHE A 182 16.03 7.25 -14.06
N ILE A 183 17.25 7.62 -14.50
CA ILE A 183 17.58 9.02 -14.87
C ILE A 183 16.70 9.50 -16.03
N ARG A 184 16.36 8.63 -17.00
CA ARG A 184 15.44 9.03 -18.08
C ARG A 184 14.05 9.32 -17.55
N GLN A 185 13.49 8.47 -16.68
CA GLN A 185 12.20 8.71 -16.03
C GLN A 185 12.22 10.01 -15.22
N LEU A 186 13.26 10.20 -14.41
CA LEU A 186 13.46 11.41 -13.63
C LEU A 186 13.55 12.65 -14.52
N THR A 187 14.26 12.55 -15.66
CA THR A 187 14.37 13.64 -16.63
C THR A 187 13.01 13.98 -17.26
N GLU A 188 12.20 12.98 -17.63
CA GLU A 188 10.86 13.20 -18.16
C GLU A 188 9.99 13.97 -17.16
N LEU A 189 9.97 13.54 -15.88
CA LEU A 189 9.18 14.20 -14.84
C LEU A 189 9.64 15.62 -14.54
N LEU A 190 10.95 15.86 -14.49
CA LEU A 190 11.50 17.16 -14.11
C LEU A 190 11.60 18.16 -15.27
N SER A 191 11.41 17.70 -16.53
CA SER A 191 11.48 18.60 -17.70
C SER A 191 10.11 18.92 -18.30
N ASN A 192 9.10 18.04 -18.13
CA ASN A 192 7.85 18.14 -18.87
C ASN A 192 6.68 18.74 -18.07
N TYR A 193 6.82 18.89 -16.75
CA TYR A 193 5.70 19.22 -15.86
C TYR A 193 5.89 20.56 -15.12
N GLY A 194 6.75 21.45 -15.66
CA GLY A 194 6.99 22.76 -15.07
C GLY A 194 7.79 22.71 -13.79
N GLU A 195 7.51 23.62 -12.85
CA GLU A 195 8.24 23.68 -11.58
C GLU A 195 7.83 22.54 -10.64
N VAL A 196 8.83 21.83 -10.13
CA VAL A 196 8.70 20.79 -9.11
C VAL A 196 9.40 21.27 -7.85
N HIS A 197 8.69 21.28 -6.71
CA HIS A 197 9.19 21.85 -5.47
C HIS A 197 9.82 20.81 -4.54
N GLU A 198 9.44 19.53 -4.73
CA GLU A 198 10.00 18.41 -3.98
C GLU A 198 10.09 17.18 -4.85
N VAL A 199 11.24 16.49 -4.78
CA VAL A 199 11.45 15.17 -5.36
C VAL A 199 11.63 14.17 -4.22
N TRP A 200 10.70 13.25 -4.10
CA TRP A 200 10.64 12.30 -3.02
C TRP A 200 11.09 10.90 -3.47
N PHE A 201 12.09 10.35 -2.82
CA PHE A 201 12.60 9.00 -3.06
C PHE A 201 12.40 8.12 -1.85
N ASP A 202 11.79 6.96 -2.06
CA ASP A 202 11.61 5.94 -1.03
C ASP A 202 12.91 5.25 -0.66
N GLY A 203 13.03 4.85 0.62
CA GLY A 203 14.15 4.09 1.14
C GLY A 203 14.05 2.58 0.94
N ALA A 204 12.89 2.07 0.51
CA ALA A 204 12.71 0.65 0.24
C ALA A 204 13.59 0.20 -0.92
N ASN A 205 14.29 -0.92 -0.74
CA ASN A 205 15.22 -1.50 -1.72
C ASN A 205 15.14 -3.04 -1.68
N GLY A 206 14.21 -3.58 -2.43
CA GLY A 206 14.01 -5.01 -2.61
C GLY A 206 14.62 -5.56 -3.89
N GLU A 207 14.24 -6.78 -4.22
CA GLU A 207 14.66 -7.47 -5.44
C GLU A 207 13.75 -7.08 -6.61
N GLY A 208 14.32 -7.05 -7.80
CA GLY A 208 13.59 -6.88 -9.06
C GLY A 208 13.06 -8.20 -9.64
N PRO A 209 12.48 -8.18 -10.85
CA PRO A 209 11.92 -9.37 -11.49
C PRO A 209 12.95 -10.46 -11.77
N ASN A 210 14.24 -10.14 -11.73
CA ASN A 210 15.36 -11.09 -11.92
C ASN A 210 15.97 -11.59 -10.59
N GLY A 211 15.36 -11.27 -9.43
CA GLY A 211 15.83 -11.66 -8.11
C GLY A 211 17.07 -10.91 -7.62
N LYS A 212 17.47 -9.82 -8.28
CA LYS A 212 18.65 -9.03 -7.91
C LYS A 212 18.26 -7.71 -7.28
N LYS A 213 19.07 -7.27 -6.30
CA LYS A 213 18.98 -5.93 -5.74
C LYS A 213 19.77 -4.94 -6.59
N GLN A 214 19.33 -3.69 -6.61
CA GLN A 214 19.91 -2.60 -7.35
C GLN A 214 20.92 -1.83 -6.49
N VAL A 215 22.00 -1.38 -7.13
CA VAL A 215 22.90 -0.35 -6.57
C VAL A 215 22.64 0.96 -7.31
N TYR A 216 22.12 1.95 -6.58
CA TYR A 216 21.72 3.23 -7.15
C TYR A 216 22.89 4.20 -7.27
N ASP A 217 22.95 4.96 -8.37
CA ASP A 217 23.85 6.11 -8.56
C ASP A 217 23.18 7.40 -8.07
N TRP A 218 23.10 7.53 -6.74
CA TRP A 218 22.44 8.68 -6.08
C TRP A 218 23.05 10.02 -6.52
N ASP A 219 24.36 10.06 -6.77
CA ASP A 219 25.00 11.28 -7.22
C ASP A 219 24.52 11.76 -8.59
N ALA A 220 24.31 10.80 -9.50
CA ALA A 220 23.74 11.11 -10.80
C ALA A 220 22.28 11.56 -10.68
N PHE A 221 21.52 10.99 -9.74
CA PHE A 221 20.14 11.40 -9.48
C PHE A 221 20.09 12.83 -8.93
N TYR A 222 20.89 13.15 -7.90
CA TYR A 222 20.95 14.50 -7.33
C TYR A 222 21.45 15.54 -8.34
N ARG A 223 22.49 15.22 -9.13
CA ARG A 223 22.94 16.12 -10.21
C ARG A 223 21.85 16.38 -11.23
N THR A 224 21.03 15.39 -11.55
CA THR A 224 19.90 15.53 -12.48
C THR A 224 18.85 16.49 -11.92
N ILE A 225 18.47 16.31 -10.65
CA ILE A 225 17.51 17.18 -9.96
C ILE A 225 18.03 18.62 -9.91
N ARG A 226 19.24 18.84 -9.39
CA ARG A 226 19.82 20.20 -9.25
C ARG A 226 19.92 20.93 -10.58
N ARG A 227 20.19 20.19 -11.66
CA ARG A 227 20.25 20.77 -13.02
C ARG A 227 18.90 21.18 -13.57
N LEU A 228 17.86 20.36 -13.34
CA LEU A 228 16.54 20.54 -13.95
C LEU A 228 15.58 21.34 -13.05
N GLN A 229 15.71 21.19 -11.73
CA GLN A 229 14.86 21.81 -10.72
C GLN A 229 15.73 22.31 -9.54
N PRO A 230 16.49 23.41 -9.73
CA PRO A 230 17.46 23.88 -8.74
C PRO A 230 16.83 24.33 -7.43
N ASN A 231 15.53 24.67 -7.43
CA ASN A 231 14.78 25.12 -6.26
C ASN A 231 14.02 23.99 -5.56
N ALA A 232 14.08 22.76 -6.08
CA ALA A 232 13.44 21.62 -5.45
C ALA A 232 14.26 21.11 -4.25
N VAL A 233 13.58 20.70 -3.18
CA VAL A 233 14.17 19.89 -2.12
C VAL A 233 14.12 18.41 -2.49
N THR A 234 15.09 17.65 -2.04
CA THR A 234 15.13 16.17 -2.21
C THR A 234 14.92 15.48 -0.87
N ALA A 235 13.84 14.70 -0.77
CA ALA A 235 13.43 13.92 0.40
C ALA A 235 13.37 12.44 0.01
N ILE A 236 13.34 11.53 0.85
CA ILE A 236 13.91 11.29 2.17
C ILE A 236 15.27 10.60 2.01
N MET A 237 15.49 10.01 0.80
CA MET A 237 16.80 9.51 0.36
C MET A 237 17.58 10.63 -0.34
N GLY A 238 17.45 11.87 0.13
CA GLY A 238 18.09 13.07 -0.39
C GLY A 238 18.90 13.82 0.65
N ASP A 239 19.49 14.94 0.22
CA ASP A 239 20.39 15.75 1.05
C ASP A 239 19.74 17.04 1.59
N ASP A 240 18.44 17.21 1.41
CA ASP A 240 17.71 18.40 1.87
C ASP A 240 16.76 18.13 3.04
N VAL A 241 16.05 17.02 3.01
CA VAL A 241 15.00 16.66 3.96
C VAL A 241 15.18 15.20 4.40
N ARG A 242 15.12 14.96 5.71
CA ARG A 242 15.21 13.61 6.28
C ARG A 242 13.87 13.08 6.74
N TRP A 243 13.72 11.79 6.64
CA TRP A 243 12.62 11.08 7.26
C TRP A 243 12.71 11.12 8.79
N VAL A 244 11.59 11.35 9.48
CA VAL A 244 11.54 11.35 10.94
C VAL A 244 11.86 9.97 11.55
N GLY A 245 11.69 8.89 10.79
CA GLY A 245 12.02 7.53 11.18
C GLY A 245 10.85 6.69 11.67
N ASN A 246 9.62 7.16 11.52
CA ASN A 246 8.38 6.42 11.77
C ASN A 246 7.27 6.95 10.88
N GLU A 247 6.22 6.16 10.68
CA GLU A 247 5.01 6.52 9.91
C GLU A 247 3.78 6.73 10.80
N LYS A 248 4.01 7.09 12.07
CA LYS A 248 2.94 7.30 13.07
C LYS A 248 2.41 8.73 13.10
N GLY A 249 3.06 9.65 12.38
CA GLY A 249 2.74 11.06 12.46
C GLY A 249 3.36 11.75 13.69
N ILE A 250 4.41 11.19 14.29
CA ILE A 250 5.02 11.68 15.53
C ILE A 250 6.45 12.15 15.26
N GLY A 251 6.68 13.46 15.45
CA GLY A 251 8.00 14.06 15.48
C GLY A 251 8.72 13.86 16.82
N ARG A 252 9.92 14.38 16.91
CA ARG A 252 10.69 14.39 18.18
C ARG A 252 10.40 15.65 18.98
N GLU A 253 10.27 15.50 20.26
CA GLU A 253 10.13 16.67 21.14
C GLU A 253 11.42 17.53 21.13
N THR A 254 12.59 16.91 21.07
CA THR A 254 13.89 17.56 20.85
C THR A 254 14.26 17.48 19.38
N GLU A 255 13.70 18.37 18.55
CA GLU A 255 13.91 18.33 17.10
C GLU A 255 14.87 19.42 16.62
N TRP A 256 15.99 18.98 16.04
CA TRP A 256 17.00 19.84 15.44
C TRP A 256 16.97 19.78 13.93
N SER A 257 16.82 20.94 13.27
CA SER A 257 17.10 21.05 11.84
C SER A 257 18.60 21.10 11.56
N ALA A 258 19.39 21.66 12.50
CA ALA A 258 20.86 21.63 12.48
C ALA A 258 21.36 20.33 13.14
N THR A 259 21.69 19.29 12.36
CA THR A 259 21.96 17.93 12.83
C THR A 259 23.39 17.47 12.54
N VAL A 260 23.91 16.55 13.36
CA VAL A 260 25.15 15.82 13.08
C VAL A 260 24.93 14.60 12.16
N LEU A 261 23.69 14.27 11.85
CA LEU A 261 23.33 13.19 10.93
C LEU A 261 23.74 13.59 9.51
N THR A 262 24.64 12.85 8.91
CA THR A 262 25.06 13.09 7.53
C THR A 262 23.91 12.80 6.56
N PRO A 263 23.54 13.79 5.71
CA PRO A 263 22.47 13.61 4.73
C PRO A 263 22.75 12.57 3.68
N GLY A 264 21.67 12.06 3.07
CA GLY A 264 21.72 11.14 1.94
C GLY A 264 21.78 9.67 2.35
N VAL A 265 22.14 8.83 1.40
CA VAL A 265 22.02 7.38 1.54
C VAL A 265 23.18 6.75 2.30
N TYR A 266 22.87 5.60 2.86
CA TYR A 266 23.72 4.83 3.76
C TYR A 266 25.19 4.62 3.32
N ALA A 267 25.48 4.58 2.02
CA ALA A 267 26.84 4.36 1.53
C ALA A 267 27.82 5.51 1.84
N ARG A 268 27.35 6.76 1.94
CA ARG A 268 28.16 7.93 2.31
C ARG A 268 28.05 8.29 3.78
N SER A 269 26.85 8.14 4.33
CA SER A 269 26.53 8.53 5.69
C SER A 269 26.96 7.48 6.73
N GLY A 270 27.11 6.21 6.32
CA GLY A 270 27.23 5.08 7.20
C GLY A 270 28.43 5.15 8.16
N GLU A 271 29.61 5.54 7.68
CA GLU A 271 30.80 5.60 8.54
C GLU A 271 30.71 6.70 9.59
N ASN A 272 30.33 7.91 9.18
CA ASN A 272 30.21 9.04 10.11
C ASN A 272 29.09 8.81 11.13
N ASN A 273 27.93 8.37 10.67
CA ASN A 273 26.79 8.10 11.54
C ASN A 273 27.09 6.94 12.50
N LYS A 274 27.78 5.89 12.06
CA LYS A 274 28.23 4.78 12.91
C LYS A 274 29.25 5.26 13.94
N ARG A 275 30.21 6.10 13.56
CA ARG A 275 31.21 6.68 14.47
C ARG A 275 30.56 7.53 15.57
N LEU A 276 29.51 8.28 15.21
CA LEU A 276 28.76 9.13 16.14
C LEU A 276 27.70 8.36 16.93
N GLY A 277 27.39 7.12 16.55
CA GLY A 277 26.32 6.33 17.14
C GLY A 277 24.92 6.89 16.85
N VAL A 278 24.75 7.58 15.71
CA VAL A 278 23.48 8.20 15.31
C VAL A 278 22.85 7.51 14.09
N TYR A 279 21.55 7.57 14.01
CA TYR A 279 20.74 7.04 12.91
C TYR A 279 19.47 7.86 12.80
N GLY A 280 18.72 7.72 11.70
CA GLY A 280 17.53 8.54 11.41
C GLY A 280 16.48 8.58 12.51
N LYS A 281 16.32 7.49 13.27
CA LYS A 281 15.36 7.37 14.40
C LYS A 281 15.90 7.83 15.74
N ALA A 282 17.15 8.30 15.82
CA ALA A 282 17.76 8.70 17.10
C ALA A 282 16.98 9.87 17.75
N PRO A 283 16.84 9.88 19.08
CA PRO A 283 15.99 10.85 19.79
C PRO A 283 16.54 12.28 19.80
N ASP A 284 17.84 12.43 19.64
CA ASP A 284 18.56 13.71 19.60
C ASP A 284 19.64 13.67 18.52
N LEU A 285 19.62 14.64 17.62
CA LEU A 285 20.54 14.70 16.48
C LEU A 285 21.37 15.98 16.43
N GLY A 286 21.21 16.91 17.37
CA GLY A 286 21.86 18.20 17.26
C GLY A 286 22.24 18.88 18.57
N SER A 287 22.05 18.26 19.73
CA SER A 287 22.41 18.86 21.05
C SER A 287 23.91 19.11 21.18
N ARG A 288 24.30 19.91 22.22
CA ARG A 288 25.70 20.14 22.56
C ARG A 288 26.48 18.84 22.76
N LYS A 289 25.88 17.83 23.38
CA LYS A 289 26.46 16.48 23.53
C LYS A 289 26.79 15.84 22.18
N MET A 290 25.93 16.01 21.16
CA MET A 290 26.19 15.51 19.81
C MET A 290 27.30 16.30 19.11
N LEU A 291 27.36 17.62 19.32
CA LEU A 291 28.40 18.48 18.74
C LEU A 291 29.81 18.14 19.27
N GLU A 292 29.93 17.65 20.48
CA GLU A 292 31.24 17.32 21.10
C GLU A 292 32.09 16.43 20.16
N LYS A 293 31.49 15.37 19.62
CA LYS A 293 32.14 14.38 18.75
C LYS A 293 32.00 14.68 17.25
N ALA A 294 31.20 15.68 16.88
CA ALA A 294 30.93 16.00 15.48
C ALA A 294 32.13 16.65 14.79
N THR A 295 32.36 16.31 13.53
CA THR A 295 33.29 16.98 12.61
C THR A 295 32.57 17.87 11.63
N GLU A 296 31.30 17.64 11.42
CA GLU A 296 30.44 18.32 10.47
C GLU A 296 29.05 18.52 11.06
N LEU A 297 28.31 19.50 10.54
CA LEU A 297 26.92 19.76 10.88
C LEU A 297 26.15 20.13 9.60
N PHE A 298 24.92 19.65 9.50
CA PHE A 298 24.08 19.82 8.32
C PHE A 298 22.74 20.43 8.69
N TRP A 299 22.23 21.31 7.83
CA TRP A 299 20.82 21.69 7.91
C TRP A 299 20.00 20.60 7.21
N TYR A 300 19.34 19.77 8.00
CA TYR A 300 18.66 18.57 7.53
C TYR A 300 17.35 18.37 8.32
N PRO A 301 16.33 19.22 8.02
CA PRO A 301 15.06 19.23 8.73
C PRO A 301 14.27 17.93 8.50
N SER A 302 13.39 17.61 9.44
CA SER A 302 12.58 16.40 9.39
C SER A 302 11.25 16.59 8.67
N GLU A 303 10.85 15.57 7.92
CA GLU A 303 9.52 15.33 7.44
C GLU A 303 8.87 14.20 8.25
N VAL A 304 7.63 14.42 8.65
CA VAL A 304 6.80 13.45 9.38
C VAL A 304 5.70 13.01 8.44
N ASP A 305 5.79 11.79 7.95
CA ASP A 305 4.80 11.19 7.07
C ASP A 305 3.84 10.27 7.81
N VAL A 306 2.59 10.25 7.38
CA VAL A 306 1.54 9.40 7.93
C VAL A 306 0.35 9.37 6.97
N SER A 307 -0.35 8.25 6.89
CA SER A 307 -1.61 8.18 6.12
C SER A 307 -2.81 8.56 6.98
N ILE A 308 -3.81 9.21 6.38
CA ILE A 308 -5.12 9.47 7.00
C ILE A 308 -5.88 8.16 7.28
N ARG A 309 -5.58 7.11 6.51
CA ARG A 309 -6.12 5.75 6.62
C ARG A 309 -5.07 4.79 7.20
N PRO A 310 -5.40 3.54 7.53
CA PRO A 310 -4.41 2.53 7.90
C PRO A 310 -3.39 2.27 6.78
N GLY A 311 -3.86 2.08 5.53
CA GLY A 311 -3.02 1.87 4.35
C GLY A 311 -2.53 3.17 3.70
N TRP A 312 -1.51 3.05 2.81
CA TRP A 312 -1.04 4.14 1.97
C TRP A 312 -1.89 4.31 0.71
N PHE A 313 -2.29 3.21 0.08
CA PHE A 313 -3.27 3.22 -1.01
C PHE A 313 -4.70 3.14 -0.46
N TYR A 314 -5.67 3.49 -1.30
CA TYR A 314 -7.08 3.39 -0.95
C TYR A 314 -7.55 1.94 -0.93
N HIS A 315 -8.21 1.56 0.17
CA HIS A 315 -8.92 0.30 0.35
C HIS A 315 -10.36 0.60 0.80
N ALA A 316 -11.35 0.07 0.09
CA ALA A 316 -12.76 0.32 0.44
C ALA A 316 -13.12 -0.22 1.85
N ALA A 317 -12.48 -1.29 2.29
CA ALA A 317 -12.65 -1.85 3.65
C ALA A 317 -12.20 -0.89 4.77
N GLU A 318 -11.49 0.19 4.42
CA GLU A 318 -10.99 1.20 5.35
C GLU A 318 -11.83 2.47 5.43
N ASP A 319 -12.95 2.57 4.71
CA ASP A 319 -13.78 3.79 4.69
C ASP A 319 -14.28 4.22 6.08
N LYS A 320 -14.44 3.26 7.00
CA LYS A 320 -14.80 3.52 8.39
C LYS A 320 -13.60 3.65 9.34
N LYS A 321 -12.36 3.52 8.83
CA LYS A 321 -11.13 3.54 9.60
C LYS A 321 -10.31 4.82 9.40
N VAL A 322 -10.89 5.85 8.82
CA VAL A 322 -10.27 7.18 8.71
C VAL A 322 -9.95 7.69 10.11
N LYS A 323 -8.71 8.15 10.33
CA LYS A 323 -8.26 8.66 11.63
C LYS A 323 -9.22 9.69 12.21
N SER A 324 -9.48 9.64 13.50
CA SER A 324 -10.40 10.59 14.18
C SER A 324 -9.84 12.02 14.13
N LEU A 325 -10.70 13.02 14.30
CA LEU A 325 -10.29 14.41 14.39
C LEU A 325 -9.25 14.62 15.51
N LYS A 326 -9.46 13.99 16.69
CA LYS A 326 -8.50 14.07 17.79
C LYS A 326 -7.14 13.51 17.37
N HIS A 327 -7.10 12.35 16.72
CA HIS A 327 -5.85 11.73 16.29
C HIS A 327 -5.11 12.62 15.28
N LEU A 328 -5.80 13.19 14.29
CA LEU A 328 -5.18 14.09 13.31
C LEU A 328 -4.71 15.41 13.96
N ALA A 329 -5.46 15.94 14.93
CA ALA A 329 -5.02 17.10 15.70
C ALA A 329 -3.76 16.78 16.52
N ASP A 330 -3.72 15.61 17.18
CA ASP A 330 -2.52 15.15 17.90
C ASP A 330 -1.31 15.03 16.99
N ILE A 331 -1.50 14.47 15.78
CA ILE A 331 -0.45 14.39 14.74
C ILE A 331 0.05 15.80 14.39
N TYR A 332 -0.84 16.77 14.15
CA TYR A 332 -0.44 18.15 13.84
C TYR A 332 0.41 18.77 14.96
N PHE A 333 -0.02 18.64 16.21
CA PHE A 333 0.72 19.17 17.36
C PHE A 333 2.05 18.46 17.60
N GLN A 334 2.14 17.17 17.28
CA GLN A 334 3.35 16.35 17.49
C GLN A 334 4.29 16.31 16.27
N SER A 335 3.93 16.94 15.16
CA SER A 335 4.76 17.08 13.97
C SER A 335 5.11 18.54 13.71
N VAL A 336 4.16 19.34 13.25
CA VAL A 336 4.34 20.79 13.00
C VAL A 336 4.70 21.51 14.31
N GLY A 337 4.04 21.14 15.41
CA GLY A 337 4.34 21.68 16.74
C GLY A 337 5.68 21.23 17.32
N TYR A 338 6.38 20.30 16.69
CA TYR A 338 7.71 19.82 17.06
C TYR A 338 8.76 20.09 15.96
N ASN A 339 8.67 21.28 15.32
CA ASN A 339 9.66 21.76 14.35
C ASN A 339 9.84 20.86 13.12
N SER A 340 8.81 20.14 12.68
CA SER A 340 8.82 19.28 11.50
C SER A 340 7.78 19.75 10.47
N VAL A 341 7.89 19.29 9.23
CA VAL A 341 6.82 19.41 8.22
C VAL A 341 6.00 18.13 8.26
N LEU A 342 4.67 18.27 8.27
CA LEU A 342 3.75 17.14 8.21
C LEU A 342 3.42 16.83 6.75
N LEU A 343 3.68 15.59 6.32
CA LEU A 343 3.27 15.02 5.04
C LEU A 343 2.15 14.02 5.29
N LEU A 344 0.90 14.45 5.12
CA LEU A 344 -0.28 13.61 5.34
C LEU A 344 -0.74 12.97 4.03
N ASN A 345 -0.75 11.65 3.98
CA ASN A 345 -1.25 10.92 2.83
C ASN A 345 -2.79 10.86 2.80
N VAL A 346 -3.37 11.18 1.65
CA VAL A 346 -4.80 11.17 1.38
C VAL A 346 -5.04 10.42 0.06
N PRO A 347 -5.23 9.09 0.11
CA PRO A 347 -5.28 8.29 -1.11
C PRO A 347 -6.61 8.47 -1.86
N PRO A 348 -6.58 8.81 -3.15
CA PRO A 348 -7.79 8.80 -3.99
C PRO A 348 -8.34 7.40 -4.20
N ASP A 349 -9.68 7.28 -4.27
CA ASP A 349 -10.40 6.02 -4.46
C ASP A 349 -10.30 5.50 -5.92
N ARG A 350 -10.84 4.31 -6.18
CA ARG A 350 -10.84 3.68 -7.51
C ARG A 350 -11.55 4.49 -8.59
N ARG A 351 -12.44 5.41 -8.22
CA ARG A 351 -13.08 6.33 -9.17
C ARG A 351 -12.13 7.44 -9.61
N GLY A 352 -11.03 7.66 -8.89
CA GLY A 352 -10.10 8.76 -9.06
C GLY A 352 -10.56 10.03 -8.35
N ARG A 353 -11.14 9.92 -7.14
CA ARG A 353 -11.59 11.03 -6.29
C ARG A 353 -11.13 10.84 -4.86
N ILE A 354 -10.84 11.92 -4.14
CA ILE A 354 -10.73 11.84 -2.68
C ILE A 354 -12.10 11.45 -2.13
N HIS A 355 -12.12 10.38 -1.34
CA HIS A 355 -13.36 9.83 -0.78
C HIS A 355 -14.02 10.82 0.20
N ALA A 356 -15.36 10.76 0.30
CA ALA A 356 -16.13 11.71 1.12
C ALA A 356 -15.75 11.65 2.61
N ALA A 357 -15.45 10.46 3.15
CA ALA A 357 -15.02 10.32 4.54
C ALA A 357 -13.71 11.07 4.82
N ASP A 358 -12.72 10.97 3.89
CA ASP A 358 -11.44 11.67 4.02
C ASP A 358 -11.63 13.17 3.87
N SER A 359 -12.39 13.62 2.87
CA SER A 359 -12.70 15.04 2.64
C SER A 359 -13.38 15.67 3.84
N THR A 360 -14.39 15.00 4.44
CA THR A 360 -15.08 15.47 5.64
C THR A 360 -14.10 15.59 6.81
N ARG A 361 -13.28 14.58 7.05
CA ARG A 361 -12.30 14.59 8.14
C ARG A 361 -11.25 15.68 7.99
N LEU A 362 -10.79 15.95 6.76
CA LEU A 362 -9.86 17.05 6.48
C LEU A 362 -10.50 18.41 6.75
N GLN A 363 -11.78 18.60 6.40
CA GLN A 363 -12.50 19.84 6.70
C GLN A 363 -12.70 20.04 8.20
N GLU A 364 -13.00 18.98 8.95
CA GLU A 364 -13.08 19.02 10.42
C GLU A 364 -11.74 19.43 11.04
N LEU A 365 -10.63 18.87 10.56
CA LEU A 365 -9.28 19.26 11.02
C LEU A 365 -8.99 20.74 10.70
N ALA A 366 -9.25 21.16 9.47
CA ALA A 366 -9.06 22.56 9.06
C ALA A 366 -9.85 23.52 9.95
N GLY A 367 -11.13 23.26 10.14
CA GLY A 367 -11.98 24.09 11.00
C GLY A 367 -11.55 24.09 12.47
N TYR A 368 -11.06 22.95 12.99
CA TYR A 368 -10.50 22.88 14.34
C TYR A 368 -9.22 23.73 14.48
N LEU A 369 -8.29 23.61 13.54
CA LEU A 369 -7.06 24.40 13.56
C LEU A 369 -7.34 25.89 13.36
N GLU A 370 -8.26 26.25 12.45
CA GLU A 370 -8.68 27.63 12.24
C GLU A 370 -9.26 28.24 13.52
N ARG A 371 -10.23 27.59 14.16
CA ARG A 371 -10.81 28.06 15.43
C ARG A 371 -9.76 28.15 16.55
N THR A 372 -8.82 27.20 16.61
CA THR A 372 -7.76 27.20 17.62
C THR A 372 -6.83 28.40 17.47
N PHE A 373 -6.41 28.73 16.24
CA PHE A 373 -5.40 29.75 15.98
C PHE A 373 -5.94 31.12 15.54
N ALA A 374 -7.28 31.27 15.42
CA ALA A 374 -7.91 32.54 14.98
C ALA A 374 -7.75 33.68 15.98
N ASP A 375 -7.77 33.37 17.29
CA ASP A 375 -7.75 34.40 18.34
C ASP A 375 -6.49 34.27 19.19
N ASP A 376 -5.42 34.91 18.74
CA ASP A 376 -4.18 35.01 19.52
C ASP A 376 -4.43 35.94 20.74
N ARG A 377 -4.18 35.40 21.93
CA ARG A 377 -4.37 36.12 23.20
C ARG A 377 -3.20 37.03 23.57
N VAL A 378 -2.04 36.87 22.94
CA VAL A 378 -0.88 37.71 23.14
C VAL A 378 -1.07 39.06 22.43
N LEU A 379 -0.82 40.18 23.13
CA LEU A 379 -1.05 41.50 22.57
C LEU A 379 0.02 41.90 21.53
N ASP A 380 1.30 41.63 21.79
CA ASP A 380 2.45 42.05 20.96
C ASP A 380 3.34 40.85 20.58
N GLY A 381 2.70 39.73 20.24
CA GLY A 381 3.39 38.45 20.00
C GLY A 381 4.23 38.37 18.71
N GLY A 382 4.09 39.34 17.81
CA GLY A 382 4.82 39.39 16.53
C GLY A 382 6.15 40.17 16.58
N GLU A 383 6.48 40.82 17.69
CA GLU A 383 7.74 41.50 17.84
C GLU A 383 8.92 40.53 17.97
N THR A 384 9.98 40.74 17.19
CA THR A 384 11.20 39.96 17.30
C THR A 384 11.90 40.27 18.62
N TRP A 385 12.13 39.22 19.40
CA TRP A 385 12.93 39.25 20.62
C TRP A 385 14.28 38.60 20.38
N GLN A 386 15.36 39.39 20.54
CA GLN A 386 16.72 38.87 20.53
C GLN A 386 17.15 38.69 21.98
N ALA A 387 17.61 37.44 22.31
CA ALA A 387 17.94 37.13 23.70
C ALA A 387 19.03 36.06 23.79
N ALA A 388 19.88 36.23 24.77
CA ALA A 388 20.87 35.24 25.19
C ALA A 388 20.30 34.24 26.24
N GLY A 389 21.06 33.19 26.50
CA GLY A 389 20.70 32.23 27.56
C GLY A 389 20.63 32.91 28.92
N GLY A 390 19.61 32.60 29.70
CA GLY A 390 19.30 33.19 31.00
C GLY A 390 18.31 34.36 30.94
N GLU A 391 18.13 34.97 29.76
CA GLU A 391 17.19 36.08 29.63
C GLU A 391 15.74 35.66 29.60
N GLU A 392 14.84 36.55 30.04
CA GLU A 392 13.41 36.35 30.04
C GLU A 392 12.69 37.61 29.51
N ARG A 393 11.49 37.40 28.94
CA ARG A 393 10.55 38.46 28.53
C ARG A 393 9.14 38.09 28.95
N ILE A 394 8.35 39.11 29.28
CA ILE A 394 6.95 39.00 29.61
C ILE A 394 6.11 39.53 28.46
N TRP A 395 5.08 38.80 28.09
CA TRP A 395 4.06 39.20 27.13
C TRP A 395 2.73 39.29 27.86
N GLU A 396 2.09 40.45 27.76
CA GLU A 396 0.76 40.67 28.32
C GLU A 396 -0.30 39.97 27.43
N LEU A 397 -1.32 39.41 28.07
CA LEU A 397 -2.44 38.76 27.39
C LEU A 397 -3.69 39.65 27.44
N LYS A 398 -4.60 39.44 26.48
CA LYS A 398 -5.92 40.06 26.49
C LYS A 398 -6.62 39.79 27.83
N PRO A 399 -7.42 40.73 28.40
CA PRO A 399 -8.14 40.49 29.63
C PRO A 399 -9.04 39.26 29.59
N GLY A 400 -9.06 38.47 30.66
CA GLY A 400 -9.87 37.25 30.79
C GLY A 400 -9.40 36.08 29.89
N SER A 401 -8.14 36.05 29.49
CA SER A 401 -7.60 35.02 28.62
C SER A 401 -7.53 33.68 29.31
N ARG A 402 -8.22 32.69 28.75
CA ARG A 402 -8.06 31.28 29.07
C ARG A 402 -7.27 30.63 27.92
N ILE A 403 -6.19 29.96 28.26
CA ILE A 403 -5.23 29.38 27.28
C ILE A 403 -4.89 27.95 27.62
N ASN A 404 -4.66 27.13 26.60
CA ASN A 404 -4.13 25.77 26.74
C ASN A 404 -3.15 25.39 25.63
N VAL A 405 -2.79 26.36 24.75
CA VAL A 405 -1.77 26.20 23.72
C VAL A 405 -0.88 27.43 23.72
N VAL A 406 0.45 27.23 23.74
CA VAL A 406 1.46 28.27 23.57
C VAL A 406 2.29 27.98 22.31
N LEU A 407 2.45 29.00 21.48
CA LEU A 407 3.25 28.96 20.25
C LEU A 407 4.54 29.78 20.45
N LEU A 408 5.67 29.16 20.09
CA LEU A 408 6.96 29.82 19.99
C LEU A 408 7.57 29.56 18.60
N GLN A 409 8.21 30.59 17.98
CA GLN A 409 8.93 30.46 16.71
C GLN A 409 10.26 31.17 16.74
N GLU A 410 11.32 30.51 16.31
CA GLU A 410 12.60 31.13 15.97
C GLU A 410 12.60 31.58 14.52
N ASN A 411 13.30 32.68 14.24
CA ASN A 411 13.66 33.02 12.86
C ASN A 411 14.81 32.13 12.39
N ILE A 412 14.48 30.93 11.89
CA ILE A 412 15.45 29.95 11.44
C ILE A 412 16.29 30.38 10.21
N ALA A 413 15.91 31.44 9.51
CA ALA A 413 16.79 32.06 8.50
C ALA A 413 18.10 32.58 9.11
N CYS A 414 18.15 32.76 10.41
CA CYS A 414 19.34 33.14 11.18
C CYS A 414 19.97 31.94 11.92
N GLY A 415 19.48 30.72 11.70
CA GLY A 415 19.89 29.51 12.39
C GLY A 415 18.95 29.09 13.54
N GLN A 416 19.06 27.85 13.99
CA GLN A 416 18.37 27.33 15.17
C GLN A 416 19.29 27.45 16.39
N ARG A 417 18.90 28.24 17.39
CA ARG A 417 19.82 28.68 18.45
C ARG A 417 19.37 28.35 19.85
N VAL A 418 18.10 27.99 20.09
CA VAL A 418 17.59 27.67 21.41
C VAL A 418 17.91 26.22 21.78
N ASP A 419 18.68 26.04 22.89
CA ASP A 419 19.01 24.74 23.49
C ASP A 419 18.08 24.38 24.68
N GLY A 420 17.36 25.39 25.25
CA GLY A 420 16.45 25.17 26.37
C GLY A 420 15.60 26.41 26.67
N PHE A 421 14.35 26.19 27.02
CA PHE A 421 13.39 27.25 27.39
C PHE A 421 12.40 26.75 28.46
N CYS A 422 11.73 27.70 29.14
CA CYS A 422 10.53 27.43 29.93
C CYS A 422 9.48 28.51 29.70
N VAL A 423 8.23 28.16 29.95
CA VAL A 423 7.05 29.03 29.81
C VAL A 423 6.27 29.03 31.11
N GLU A 424 5.99 30.18 31.62
CA GLU A 424 5.18 30.40 32.83
C GLU A 424 4.01 31.35 32.52
N ALA A 425 2.91 31.17 33.22
CA ALA A 425 1.74 32.06 33.14
C ALA A 425 1.54 32.83 34.45
N ARG A 426 1.15 34.09 34.35
CA ARG A 426 0.72 34.90 35.51
C ARG A 426 -0.77 34.69 35.76
N THR A 427 -1.07 33.89 36.75
CA THR A 427 -2.44 33.59 37.24
C THR A 427 -2.80 34.46 38.45
N ALA A 428 -4.01 34.34 39.00
CA ALA A 428 -4.40 34.97 40.26
C ALA A 428 -3.54 34.52 41.46
N ALA A 429 -2.96 33.30 41.40
CA ALA A 429 -2.07 32.74 42.42
C ALA A 429 -0.58 33.11 42.22
N GLY A 430 -0.24 33.89 41.19
CA GLY A 430 1.10 34.25 40.83
C GLY A 430 1.61 33.51 39.60
N TRP A 431 2.96 33.44 39.42
CA TRP A 431 3.59 32.77 38.29
C TRP A 431 3.54 31.25 38.46
N GLN A 432 2.98 30.57 37.46
CA GLN A 432 2.84 29.12 37.38
C GLN A 432 3.60 28.59 36.16
N LEU A 433 4.44 27.59 36.35
CA LEU A 433 5.10 26.88 35.23
C LEU A 433 4.05 26.14 34.40
N LEU A 434 3.98 26.43 33.09
CA LEU A 434 3.14 25.73 32.13
C LEU A 434 3.87 24.58 31.43
N GLY A 435 5.13 24.76 31.15
CA GLY A 435 5.97 23.77 30.48
C GLY A 435 7.36 24.24 30.17
N GLU A 436 8.18 23.31 29.76
CA GLU A 436 9.57 23.56 29.37
C GLU A 436 9.95 22.67 28.19
N GLY A 437 11.04 22.98 27.52
CA GLY A 437 11.53 22.21 26.37
C GLY A 437 12.98 22.54 26.03
N THR A 438 13.51 21.78 25.08
CA THR A 438 14.91 21.92 24.62
C THR A 438 14.99 22.78 23.36
N THR A 439 14.13 22.54 22.36
CA THR A 439 14.21 23.21 21.06
C THR A 439 12.93 23.98 20.73
N ILE A 440 13.07 25.11 20.06
CA ILE A 440 11.95 25.84 19.44
C ILE A 440 11.94 25.60 17.94
N GLY A 441 13.00 26.00 17.24
CA GLY A 441 13.09 25.89 15.77
C GLY A 441 12.04 26.72 15.05
N TYR A 442 11.65 26.27 13.86
CA TYR A 442 10.65 26.98 13.05
C TYR A 442 9.32 27.16 13.78
N LYS A 443 8.82 26.10 14.45
CA LYS A 443 7.58 26.17 15.24
C LYS A 443 7.60 25.17 16.39
N ARG A 444 7.27 25.67 17.58
CA ARG A 444 7.01 24.88 18.79
C ARG A 444 5.61 25.19 19.29
N LEU A 445 4.76 24.15 19.44
CA LEU A 445 3.45 24.22 20.05
C LEU A 445 3.47 23.42 21.36
N LEU A 446 3.17 24.11 22.47
CA LEU A 446 3.02 23.48 23.78
C LEU A 446 1.54 23.36 24.10
N ARG A 447 1.04 22.15 24.30
CA ARG A 447 -0.27 21.92 24.91
C ARG A 447 -0.08 21.82 26.42
N VAL A 448 -0.83 22.63 27.14
CA VAL A 448 -0.76 22.78 28.58
C VAL A 448 -2.15 22.61 29.20
N PRO A 449 -2.28 22.32 30.50
CA PRO A 449 -3.58 22.40 31.19
C PRO A 449 -4.20 23.78 31.01
N GLU A 450 -5.53 23.85 30.80
CA GLU A 450 -6.21 25.12 30.64
C GLU A 450 -6.05 26.00 31.87
N VAL A 451 -5.59 27.22 31.68
CA VAL A 451 -5.33 28.20 32.72
C VAL A 451 -5.84 29.58 32.32
N GLU A 452 -6.41 30.31 33.30
CA GLU A 452 -6.70 31.73 33.16
C GLU A 452 -5.48 32.56 33.55
N ALA A 453 -4.99 33.36 32.59
CA ALA A 453 -3.72 34.06 32.73
C ALA A 453 -3.81 35.51 32.18
N SER A 454 -3.03 36.41 32.79
CA SER A 454 -2.92 37.81 32.39
C SER A 454 -1.61 38.08 31.59
N ALA A 455 -0.61 37.21 31.73
CA ALA A 455 0.66 37.31 31.00
C ALA A 455 1.34 35.97 30.85
N LEU A 456 2.21 35.84 29.85
CA LEU A 456 3.20 34.78 29.70
C LEU A 456 4.60 35.33 29.99
N ARG A 457 5.40 34.54 30.69
CA ARG A 457 6.86 34.74 30.83
C ARG A 457 7.59 33.63 30.15
N ILE A 458 8.43 33.96 29.19
CA ILE A 458 9.28 33.00 28.49
C ILE A 458 10.73 33.31 28.89
N ARG A 459 11.40 32.26 29.38
CA ARG A 459 12.83 32.31 29.72
C ARG A 459 13.58 31.37 28.81
N LEU A 460 14.62 31.86 28.15
CA LEU A 460 15.56 31.02 27.39
C LEU A 460 16.62 30.49 28.40
N LYS A 461 16.51 29.22 28.78
CA LYS A 461 17.44 28.60 29.73
C LYS A 461 18.85 28.55 29.17
N GLN A 462 18.98 28.23 27.86
CA GLN A 462 20.26 28.11 27.18
C GLN A 462 20.11 28.39 25.69
N THR A 463 21.08 29.12 25.10
CA THR A 463 21.16 29.43 23.67
C THR A 463 22.60 29.23 23.15
N ARG A 464 22.74 29.06 21.82
CA ARG A 464 24.04 28.90 21.16
C ARG A 464 24.72 30.23 20.83
N LEU A 465 23.94 31.24 20.52
CA LEU A 465 24.20 32.66 20.39
C LEU A 465 22.93 33.37 20.79
N GLU A 466 22.83 34.70 20.61
CA GLU A 466 21.52 35.36 20.72
C GLU A 466 20.50 34.72 19.81
N ALA A 467 19.47 34.13 20.39
CA ALA A 467 18.33 33.56 19.65
C ALA A 467 17.40 34.71 19.17
N ARG A 468 16.71 34.46 18.06
CA ARG A 468 15.76 35.44 17.47
C ARG A 468 14.37 34.81 17.50
N ILE A 469 13.63 35.07 18.54
CA ILE A 469 12.22 34.64 18.66
C ILE A 469 11.38 35.64 17.87
N CYS A 470 10.78 35.19 16.77
CA CYS A 470 10.01 36.04 15.87
C CYS A 470 8.49 35.97 16.10
N ARG A 471 8.01 35.01 16.90
CA ARG A 471 6.61 34.95 17.28
C ARG A 471 6.43 34.24 18.62
N VAL A 472 5.55 34.83 19.43
CA VAL A 472 4.98 34.21 20.64
C VAL A 472 3.47 34.33 20.52
N GLY A 473 2.72 33.22 20.74
CA GLY A 473 1.27 33.20 20.67
C GLY A 473 0.69 32.38 21.82
N ALA A 474 -0.54 32.69 22.19
CA ALA A 474 -1.30 31.97 23.21
C ALA A 474 -2.73 31.76 22.74
N PHE A 475 -3.21 30.52 22.79
CA PHE A 475 -4.48 30.13 22.18
C PHE A 475 -5.27 29.22 23.12
N ARG A 476 -6.56 29.08 22.80
CA ARG A 476 -7.43 28.10 23.44
C ARG A 476 -7.94 27.12 22.41
N ALA A 477 -7.43 25.90 22.45
CA ALA A 477 -7.96 24.78 21.68
C ALA A 477 -9.16 24.16 22.40
N GLU A 478 -10.23 23.83 21.67
CA GLU A 478 -11.35 23.09 22.21
C GLU A 478 -10.92 21.66 22.58
N PRO A 479 -11.33 21.16 23.77
CA PRO A 479 -11.07 19.76 24.12
C PRO A 479 -11.75 18.83 23.12
N LEU A 480 -11.00 17.93 22.51
CA LEU A 480 -11.55 16.88 21.67
C LEU A 480 -11.76 15.62 22.52
N ALA A 481 -12.99 15.12 22.53
CA ALA A 481 -13.28 13.82 23.12
C ALA A 481 -12.46 12.76 22.40
N ASP A 482 -11.95 11.80 23.16
CA ASP A 482 -11.36 10.60 22.58
C ASP A 482 -12.47 9.81 21.89
N GLN A 483 -12.67 10.05 20.60
CA GLN A 483 -13.54 9.27 19.73
C GLN A 483 -12.85 7.99 19.25
N SER A 484 -11.65 7.71 19.74
CA SER A 484 -11.26 6.34 19.84
C SER A 484 -12.27 5.71 20.81
N GLU A 485 -13.43 5.24 20.30
CA GLU A 485 -13.71 3.88 20.64
C GLU A 485 -12.35 3.20 20.46
N GLN A 486 -11.72 2.77 21.53
CA GLN A 486 -10.84 1.62 21.45
C GLN A 486 -11.69 0.64 20.68
N ALA A 487 -11.48 0.61 19.35
CA ALA A 487 -12.22 -0.28 18.49
C ALA A 487 -12.06 -1.61 19.19
N LYS A 488 -13.18 -2.16 19.70
CA LYS A 488 -13.15 -3.46 20.36
C LYS A 488 -12.64 -4.41 19.29
N TRP A 489 -11.31 -4.47 19.16
CA TRP A 489 -10.64 -5.36 18.22
C TRP A 489 -10.61 -6.80 18.76
N ASN A 490 -11.29 -7.01 19.88
CA ASN A 490 -11.50 -8.30 20.49
C ASN A 490 -12.89 -8.38 21.14
N ASP A 491 -13.76 -9.23 20.57
CA ASP A 491 -15.13 -9.41 21.05
C ASP A 491 -15.24 -10.50 22.12
N LEU A 492 -14.22 -11.34 22.28
CA LEU A 492 -14.19 -12.40 23.31
C LEU A 492 -13.34 -11.97 24.49
N PRO A 493 -13.87 -12.01 25.74
CA PRO A 493 -13.09 -11.72 26.94
C PRO A 493 -11.87 -12.67 27.02
N ARG A 494 -10.67 -12.10 27.18
CA ARG A 494 -9.41 -12.87 27.20
C ARG A 494 -9.31 -13.85 28.34
N GLU A 495 -9.96 -13.60 29.44
CA GLU A 495 -10.08 -14.49 30.59
C GLU A 495 -10.81 -15.80 30.27
N THR A 496 -11.52 -15.84 29.15
CA THR A 496 -12.17 -17.06 28.65
C THR A 496 -11.28 -17.90 27.74
N TRP A 497 -10.08 -17.40 27.42
CA TRP A 497 -9.14 -18.06 26.52
C TRP A 497 -8.12 -18.89 27.28
N ARG A 498 -7.69 -19.98 26.68
CA ARG A 498 -6.53 -20.73 27.11
C ARG A 498 -5.47 -20.66 26.04
N VAL A 499 -4.41 -19.90 26.29
CA VAL A 499 -3.23 -19.89 25.43
C VAL A 499 -2.39 -21.12 25.71
N THR A 500 -2.07 -21.89 24.69
CA THR A 500 -1.29 -23.12 24.79
C THR A 500 0.10 -22.98 24.19
N SER A 501 0.33 -21.96 23.36
CA SER A 501 1.60 -21.61 22.77
C SER A 501 1.57 -20.14 22.34
N GLU A 502 2.73 -19.46 22.36
CA GLU A 502 2.91 -18.09 21.85
C GLU A 502 3.76 -18.05 20.55
N SER A 503 4.33 -19.18 20.12
CA SER A 503 5.05 -19.32 18.87
C SER A 503 4.98 -20.77 18.38
N PRO A 504 4.08 -21.09 17.44
CA PRO A 504 2.96 -20.26 16.94
C PRO A 504 1.93 -19.95 18.05
N LEU A 505 1.33 -18.77 18.01
CA LEU A 505 0.26 -18.44 18.94
C LEU A 505 -0.89 -19.40 18.76
N THR A 506 -1.26 -20.11 19.82
CA THR A 506 -2.35 -21.10 19.78
C THR A 506 -3.32 -20.85 20.93
N VAL A 507 -4.58 -20.59 20.59
CA VAL A 507 -5.65 -20.20 21.52
C VAL A 507 -6.79 -21.19 21.46
N ASP A 508 -7.23 -21.69 22.62
CA ASP A 508 -8.47 -22.46 22.82
C ASP A 508 -9.54 -21.52 23.42
N PHE A 509 -10.60 -21.26 22.71
CA PHE A 509 -11.73 -20.47 23.20
C PHE A 509 -12.67 -21.22 24.16
N GLY A 510 -12.36 -22.49 24.43
CA GLY A 510 -13.17 -23.33 25.29
C GLY A 510 -14.50 -23.79 24.69
N ARG A 511 -14.93 -23.20 23.60
CA ARG A 511 -16.15 -23.50 22.86
C ARG A 511 -15.99 -23.19 21.38
N GLU A 512 -16.85 -23.73 20.55
CA GLU A 512 -16.95 -23.32 19.16
C GLU A 512 -17.37 -21.84 19.04
N VAL A 513 -16.71 -21.08 18.20
CA VAL A 513 -16.97 -19.68 17.92
C VAL A 513 -17.03 -19.43 16.43
N SER A 514 -17.86 -18.46 16.06
CA SER A 514 -17.98 -17.98 14.68
C SER A 514 -17.22 -16.67 14.54
N LEU A 515 -16.20 -16.65 13.71
CA LEU A 515 -15.26 -15.54 13.55
C LEU A 515 -15.51 -14.82 12.21
N ALA A 516 -15.53 -13.49 12.24
CA ALA A 516 -15.57 -12.63 11.07
C ALA A 516 -14.20 -12.05 10.71
N ALA A 517 -13.32 -11.86 11.71
CA ALA A 517 -11.98 -11.31 11.53
C ALA A 517 -11.07 -11.69 12.70
N PHE A 518 -9.78 -11.50 12.51
CA PHE A 518 -8.82 -11.43 13.62
C PHE A 518 -8.05 -10.13 13.56
N THR A 519 -7.45 -9.72 14.69
CA THR A 519 -6.62 -8.53 14.77
C THR A 519 -5.28 -8.88 15.41
N TYR A 520 -4.20 -8.41 14.82
CA TYR A 520 -2.89 -8.34 15.44
C TYR A 520 -2.57 -6.89 15.83
N ALA A 521 -2.27 -6.65 17.09
CA ALA A 521 -2.01 -5.34 17.67
C ALA A 521 -0.66 -5.36 18.40
N PRO A 522 0.46 -4.99 17.74
CA PRO A 522 1.77 -5.03 18.37
C PRO A 522 1.84 -4.22 19.67
N ALA A 523 2.37 -4.81 20.74
CA ALA A 523 2.47 -4.17 22.04
C ALA A 523 3.43 -2.97 22.02
N GLY A 524 3.01 -1.85 22.60
CA GLY A 524 3.81 -0.63 22.74
C GLY A 524 3.86 0.25 21.51
N GLY A 525 3.23 -0.16 20.38
CA GLY A 525 3.18 0.66 19.18
C GLY A 525 4.56 1.02 18.57
N GLU A 526 5.61 0.29 18.90
CA GLU A 526 6.96 0.45 18.37
C GLU A 526 7.39 -0.78 17.56
N ALA A 527 8.15 -0.56 16.50
CA ALA A 527 8.72 -1.64 15.71
C ALA A 527 9.73 -2.44 16.55
N LYS A 528 9.54 -3.76 16.61
CA LYS A 528 10.44 -4.69 17.31
C LYS A 528 11.01 -5.70 16.31
N PRO A 529 12.24 -6.20 16.50
CA PRO A 529 12.84 -7.18 15.59
C PRO A 529 12.09 -8.51 15.53
N ASP A 530 11.40 -8.89 16.60
CA ASP A 530 10.61 -10.12 16.76
C ASP A 530 9.13 -9.98 16.41
N MET A 531 8.73 -8.83 15.84
CA MET A 531 7.36 -8.54 15.41
C MET A 531 6.92 -9.50 14.30
N ALA A 532 5.65 -9.93 14.35
CA ALA A 532 5.05 -10.70 13.28
C ALA A 532 4.91 -9.85 12.00
N PHE A 533 5.37 -10.40 10.88
CA PHE A 533 5.33 -9.76 9.58
C PHE A 533 4.53 -10.57 8.57
N ARG A 534 4.85 -11.87 8.41
CA ARG A 534 4.05 -12.79 7.59
C ARG A 534 3.42 -13.84 8.47
N TYR A 535 2.28 -14.38 8.03
CA TYR A 535 1.54 -15.31 8.86
C TYR A 535 0.70 -16.31 8.06
N ASP A 536 0.49 -17.46 8.67
CA ASP A 536 -0.57 -18.40 8.36
C ASP A 536 -1.56 -18.45 9.53
N LEU A 537 -2.86 -18.42 9.25
CA LEU A 537 -3.88 -18.58 10.28
C LEU A 537 -4.68 -19.85 10.02
N SER A 538 -4.78 -20.69 11.04
CA SER A 538 -5.51 -21.95 10.99
C SER A 538 -6.51 -22.03 12.13
N VAL A 539 -7.60 -22.78 11.92
CA VAL A 539 -8.60 -23.08 12.95
C VAL A 539 -8.75 -24.59 13.12
N SER A 540 -9.24 -25.00 14.28
CA SER A 540 -9.49 -26.40 14.59
C SER A 540 -10.67 -26.54 15.56
N ASP A 541 -11.36 -27.68 15.50
CA ASP A 541 -12.43 -28.00 16.41
C ASP A 541 -11.93 -28.86 17.62
N ASP A 542 -10.82 -29.57 17.46
CA ASP A 542 -10.26 -30.51 18.43
C ASP A 542 -8.82 -30.16 18.89
N GLY A 543 -8.20 -29.12 18.33
CA GLY A 543 -6.82 -28.74 18.61
C GLY A 543 -5.75 -29.66 18.04
N ARG A 544 -6.15 -30.65 17.22
CA ARG A 544 -5.26 -31.63 16.57
C ARG A 544 -5.31 -31.55 15.05
N ASN A 545 -6.52 -31.48 14.50
CA ASN A 545 -6.76 -31.37 13.06
C ASN A 545 -6.96 -29.92 12.70
N TRP A 546 -6.01 -29.35 11.95
CA TRP A 546 -5.97 -27.91 11.62
C TRP A 546 -6.39 -27.66 10.18
N ARG A 547 -7.20 -26.64 9.99
CA ARG A 547 -7.65 -26.16 8.69
C ARG A 547 -7.13 -24.73 8.51
N THR A 548 -6.23 -24.54 7.56
CA THR A 548 -5.68 -23.20 7.24
C THR A 548 -6.77 -22.34 6.61
N VAL A 549 -6.96 -21.15 7.14
CA VAL A 549 -7.93 -20.14 6.69
C VAL A 549 -7.27 -19.07 5.86
N ILE A 550 -6.08 -18.65 6.28
CA ILE A 550 -5.24 -17.69 5.57
C ILE A 550 -3.85 -18.28 5.47
N SER A 551 -3.25 -18.23 4.29
CA SER A 551 -1.87 -18.65 4.07
C SER A 551 -1.07 -17.55 3.41
N ASP A 552 0.20 -17.40 3.84
CA ASP A 552 1.15 -16.39 3.37
C ASP A 552 0.59 -14.94 3.43
N GLY A 553 -0.20 -14.67 4.50
CA GLY A 553 -0.69 -13.33 4.80
C GLY A 553 0.47 -12.42 5.19
N GLU A 554 0.35 -11.13 4.92
CA GLU A 554 1.33 -10.11 5.29
C GLU A 554 0.64 -8.97 6.04
N PHE A 555 1.21 -8.58 7.19
CA PHE A 555 0.78 -7.36 7.88
C PHE A 555 1.43 -6.17 7.19
N SER A 556 0.62 -5.46 6.40
CA SER A 556 1.06 -4.38 5.52
C SER A 556 1.78 -3.28 6.31
N ASN A 557 3.02 -2.99 5.91
CA ASN A 557 3.82 -1.90 6.46
C ASN A 557 4.00 -1.92 8.01
N ILE A 558 3.72 -3.04 8.66
CA ILE A 558 3.71 -3.13 10.14
C ILE A 558 5.08 -2.82 10.77
N VAL A 559 6.15 -3.05 10.02
CA VAL A 559 7.53 -2.79 10.46
C VAL A 559 7.79 -1.30 10.68
N ASN A 560 7.20 -0.44 9.85
CA ASN A 560 7.36 1.02 9.94
C ASN A 560 6.18 1.68 10.65
N ASN A 561 4.99 1.07 10.55
CA ASN A 561 3.75 1.56 11.15
C ASN A 561 3.05 0.45 11.98
N PRO A 562 3.52 0.12 13.18
CA PRO A 562 3.03 -0.97 14.01
C PRO A 562 1.68 -0.64 14.68
N LEU A 563 0.66 -0.38 13.87
CA LEU A 563 -0.71 -0.19 14.30
C LEU A 563 -1.48 -1.51 14.32
N PRO A 564 -2.57 -1.62 15.11
CA PRO A 564 -3.45 -2.77 15.05
C PRO A 564 -3.99 -2.99 13.64
N GLN A 565 -3.80 -4.19 13.11
CA GLN A 565 -4.30 -4.59 11.79
C GLN A 565 -5.36 -5.67 11.94
N THR A 566 -6.58 -5.36 11.48
CA THR A 566 -7.69 -6.30 11.47
C THR A 566 -7.81 -6.92 10.09
N VAL A 567 -7.72 -8.24 10.04
CA VAL A 567 -7.84 -9.03 8.82
C VAL A 567 -9.21 -9.70 8.82
N ALA A 568 -10.08 -9.23 7.94
CA ALA A 568 -11.41 -9.83 7.77
C ALA A 568 -11.28 -11.18 7.04
N PHE A 569 -12.05 -12.15 7.48
CA PHE A 569 -12.15 -13.41 6.74
C PHE A 569 -13.08 -13.24 5.54
N PRO A 570 -12.72 -13.82 4.39
CA PRO A 570 -13.60 -13.77 3.20
C PRO A 570 -14.95 -14.43 3.46
N ARG A 571 -15.04 -15.29 4.45
CA ARG A 571 -16.24 -15.98 4.93
C ARG A 571 -16.20 -16.15 6.43
N LYS A 572 -17.36 -16.34 7.05
CA LYS A 572 -17.48 -16.78 8.45
C LYS A 572 -16.65 -18.05 8.68
N VAL A 573 -15.74 -17.99 9.62
CA VAL A 573 -14.88 -19.11 10.02
C VAL A 573 -15.39 -19.65 11.34
N VAL A 574 -15.61 -20.95 11.42
CA VAL A 574 -16.08 -21.63 12.65
C VAL A 574 -14.97 -22.51 13.17
N GLY A 575 -14.72 -22.49 14.47
CA GLY A 575 -13.76 -23.35 15.13
C GLY A 575 -13.67 -23.04 16.63
N ARG A 576 -13.17 -23.98 17.39
CA ARG A 576 -12.90 -23.81 18.82
C ARG A 576 -11.49 -23.29 19.07
N TRP A 577 -10.56 -23.63 18.20
CA TRP A 577 -9.15 -23.29 18.30
C TRP A 577 -8.73 -22.41 17.15
N VAL A 578 -7.83 -21.45 17.45
CA VAL A 578 -7.13 -20.65 16.43
C VAL A 578 -5.63 -20.82 16.64
N ARG A 579 -4.89 -20.94 15.54
CA ARG A 579 -3.42 -20.91 15.52
C ARG A 579 -2.96 -19.88 14.50
N LEU A 580 -2.17 -18.93 15.01
CA LEU A 580 -1.50 -17.91 14.18
C LEU A 580 0.00 -18.24 14.17
N ASP A 581 0.48 -18.75 13.06
CA ASP A 581 1.88 -19.07 12.81
C ASP A 581 2.49 -17.90 12.04
N ALA A 582 3.44 -17.22 12.65
CA ALA A 582 3.97 -15.98 12.07
C ALA A 582 5.49 -15.97 12.04
N THR A 583 6.02 -15.24 11.05
CA THR A 583 7.46 -15.02 10.88
C THR A 583 7.80 -13.55 10.99
N THR A 584 9.02 -13.27 11.47
CA THR A 584 9.61 -11.93 11.51
C THR A 584 10.00 -11.46 10.10
N PRO A 585 10.31 -10.16 9.91
CA PRO A 585 10.82 -9.65 8.63
C PRO A 585 12.08 -10.36 8.13
N GLU A 586 12.89 -10.92 9.04
CA GLU A 586 14.12 -11.68 8.73
C GLU A 586 13.86 -13.17 8.47
N GLY A 587 12.60 -13.61 8.55
CA GLY A 587 12.18 -15.00 8.29
C GLY A 587 12.31 -15.95 9.49
N GLY A 588 12.64 -15.43 10.68
CA GLY A 588 12.61 -16.20 11.92
C GLY A 588 11.17 -16.38 12.45
N ALA A 589 10.95 -17.32 13.38
CA ALA A 589 9.64 -17.46 14.04
C ALA A 589 9.33 -16.21 14.89
N ALA A 590 8.15 -15.63 14.70
CA ALA A 590 7.68 -14.52 15.51
C ALA A 590 6.97 -15.06 16.77
N ARG A 591 7.10 -14.27 17.87
CA ARG A 591 6.34 -14.54 19.09
C ARG A 591 5.22 -13.52 19.21
N ILE A 592 3.99 -13.97 19.36
CA ILE A 592 2.81 -13.12 19.53
C ILE A 592 2.24 -13.36 20.91
N LEU A 593 2.15 -12.29 21.71
CA LEU A 593 1.54 -12.36 23.03
C LEU A 593 0.00 -12.37 22.90
N SER A 594 -0.67 -12.98 23.86
CA SER A 594 -2.13 -13.08 23.83
C SER A 594 -2.85 -11.74 23.84
N GLU A 595 -2.26 -10.72 24.47
CA GLU A 595 -2.75 -9.34 24.47
C GLU A 595 -2.61 -8.63 23.14
N GLU A 596 -1.73 -9.10 22.26
CA GLU A 596 -1.54 -8.58 20.93
C GLU A 596 -2.50 -9.18 19.89
N PHE A 597 -3.24 -10.22 20.26
CA PHE A 597 -4.18 -10.91 19.39
C PHE A 597 -5.62 -10.68 19.83
N GLY A 598 -6.53 -10.52 18.88
CA GLY A 598 -7.96 -10.41 19.11
C GLY A 598 -8.77 -11.03 17.99
N VAL A 599 -10.05 -11.25 18.28
CA VAL A 599 -10.99 -11.79 17.30
C VAL A 599 -12.28 -10.97 17.27
N THR A 600 -12.81 -10.80 16.07
CA THR A 600 -14.15 -10.25 15.85
C THR A 600 -15.10 -11.40 15.57
N LEU A 601 -16.16 -11.49 16.36
CA LEU A 601 -17.20 -12.49 16.15
C LEU A 601 -18.04 -12.14 14.93
N ALA A 602 -18.40 -13.15 14.16
CA ALA A 602 -19.49 -13.01 13.20
C ALA A 602 -20.76 -12.70 13.99
N ALA A 603 -21.55 -11.71 13.55
CA ALA A 603 -22.79 -11.35 14.20
C ALA A 603 -23.62 -12.63 14.45
N PRO A 604 -24.18 -12.80 15.68
CA PRO A 604 -25.14 -13.89 15.89
C PRO A 604 -26.19 -13.76 14.82
N LYS A 605 -26.66 -14.91 14.34
CA LYS A 605 -27.79 -14.98 13.43
C LYS A 605 -29.02 -14.30 13.99
N ASP A 606 -29.15 -13.02 13.75
CA ASP A 606 -30.44 -12.40 13.32
C ASP A 606 -30.57 -12.60 11.79
N ASP A 607 -30.41 -13.55 11.51
CA ASP A 607 -29.86 -14.59 10.90
C ASP A 607 -30.58 -15.11 9.70
N GLU A 608 -31.74 -14.63 9.51
CA GLU A 608 -32.51 -14.76 8.31
C GLU A 608 -32.52 -13.50 7.46
N THR A 609 -31.77 -12.50 7.89
CA THR A 609 -31.57 -11.26 7.14
C THR A 609 -30.09 -10.83 7.02
N CYS A 610 -29.13 -11.75 7.01
CA CYS A 610 -28.02 -11.52 6.12
C CYS A 610 -28.63 -11.51 4.72
N VAL A 611 -28.98 -10.32 4.29
CA VAL A 611 -29.12 -10.01 2.89
C VAL A 611 -27.69 -10.14 2.32
N TYR A 612 -27.25 -11.36 2.05
CA TYR A 612 -26.41 -11.58 0.90
C TYR A 612 -27.14 -10.82 -0.20
N ALA A 613 -26.49 -9.85 -0.81
CA ALA A 613 -27.09 -9.12 -1.93
C ALA A 613 -27.80 -10.20 -2.74
N THR A 614 -29.11 -10.10 -2.79
CA THR A 614 -29.93 -11.08 -3.49
C THR A 614 -29.28 -11.19 -4.84
N PRO A 615 -28.85 -12.36 -5.34
CA PRO A 615 -28.27 -12.45 -6.64
C PRO A 615 -29.17 -11.63 -7.56
N SER A 616 -28.60 -10.69 -8.29
CA SER A 616 -29.32 -10.00 -9.35
C SER A 616 -29.99 -11.13 -10.11
N ALA A 617 -31.27 -11.13 -10.19
CA ALA A 617 -32.19 -12.23 -10.49
C ALA A 617 -31.51 -13.43 -11.18
N PRO A 618 -31.63 -14.66 -10.67
CA PRO A 618 -30.94 -15.79 -11.29
C PRO A 618 -31.11 -15.67 -12.78
N LEU A 619 -30.02 -15.86 -13.57
CA LEU A 619 -30.04 -15.82 -15.02
C LEU A 619 -31.35 -16.44 -15.44
N THR A 620 -32.30 -15.62 -15.94
CA THR A 620 -33.63 -16.06 -16.18
C THR A 620 -33.56 -16.96 -17.40
N LEU A 621 -33.60 -18.27 -17.11
CA LEU A 621 -33.78 -19.24 -18.17
C LEU A 621 -35.00 -18.88 -18.97
N ALA A 622 -34.86 -18.93 -20.28
CA ALA A 622 -36.01 -18.69 -21.17
C ALA A 622 -37.16 -19.61 -20.73
N PRO A 623 -38.40 -19.08 -20.61
CA PRO A 623 -39.55 -19.91 -20.26
C PRO A 623 -39.65 -21.09 -21.23
N GLY A 624 -39.51 -22.33 -20.73
CA GLY A 624 -39.62 -23.54 -21.52
C GLY A 624 -38.37 -24.37 -21.73
N ASP A 625 -37.20 -23.95 -21.18
CA ASP A 625 -35.98 -24.76 -21.20
C ASP A 625 -35.89 -25.59 -19.87
N PRO A 626 -36.32 -26.87 -19.88
CA PRO A 626 -36.23 -27.69 -18.67
C PRO A 626 -34.79 -28.14 -18.53
N HIS A 627 -34.10 -27.64 -17.49
CA HIS A 627 -32.81 -28.23 -17.11
C HIS A 627 -33.01 -29.71 -16.80
N PRO A 628 -32.15 -30.58 -17.32
CA PRO A 628 -32.30 -32.00 -17.05
C PRO A 628 -32.22 -32.22 -15.56
N LYS A 629 -33.19 -32.92 -15.00
CA LYS A 629 -33.20 -33.37 -13.61
C LYS A 629 -32.07 -34.36 -13.41
N VAL A 630 -31.11 -34.04 -12.58
CA VAL A 630 -30.05 -34.95 -12.14
C VAL A 630 -30.45 -35.52 -10.80
N ALA A 631 -30.52 -36.85 -10.71
CA ALA A 631 -30.96 -37.54 -9.48
C ALA A 631 -30.05 -37.15 -8.29
N GLY A 632 -30.65 -36.68 -7.19
CA GLY A 632 -29.93 -36.25 -6.00
C GLY A 632 -29.35 -34.83 -6.05
N TRP A 633 -29.57 -34.07 -7.14
CA TRP A 633 -29.04 -32.76 -7.37
C TRP A 633 -30.14 -31.78 -7.78
N ARG A 634 -30.17 -30.62 -7.17
CA ARG A 634 -31.09 -29.52 -7.47
C ARG A 634 -30.34 -28.47 -8.29
N PHE A 635 -30.96 -28.01 -9.39
CA PHE A 635 -30.41 -26.92 -10.19
C PHE A 635 -30.18 -25.68 -9.32
N TYR A 636 -29.02 -25.03 -9.51
CA TYR A 636 -28.60 -23.90 -8.74
C TYR A 636 -28.42 -22.64 -9.64
N THR A 637 -27.56 -22.72 -10.67
CA THR A 637 -27.31 -21.64 -11.62
C THR A 637 -26.71 -22.18 -12.92
N ALA A 638 -26.69 -21.34 -13.97
CA ALA A 638 -26.02 -21.65 -15.23
C ALA A 638 -25.43 -20.41 -15.88
N HIS A 639 -24.50 -20.64 -16.82
CA HIS A 639 -24.08 -19.67 -17.84
C HIS A 639 -24.33 -20.32 -19.22
N GLU A 640 -25.29 -19.81 -19.96
CA GLU A 640 -25.77 -20.42 -21.22
C GLU A 640 -25.20 -19.69 -22.47
N PHE A 641 -24.34 -18.69 -22.28
CA PHE A 641 -23.74 -17.86 -23.36
C PHE A 641 -24.78 -17.28 -24.37
N ARG A 642 -25.98 -16.94 -23.91
CA ARG A 642 -27.04 -16.34 -24.71
C ARG A 642 -26.72 -14.89 -25.04
N ASP A 643 -27.47 -14.31 -26.01
CA ASP A 643 -27.27 -12.90 -26.40
C ASP A 643 -27.43 -11.93 -25.24
N GLU A 644 -28.36 -12.18 -24.30
CA GLU A 644 -28.52 -11.40 -23.07
C GLU A 644 -27.36 -11.55 -22.08
N ASP A 645 -26.60 -12.64 -22.19
CA ASP A 645 -25.39 -12.90 -21.36
C ASP A 645 -24.11 -12.40 -22.02
N THR A 646 -24.22 -11.59 -23.07
CA THR A 646 -23.09 -11.11 -23.87
C THR A 646 -23.12 -9.61 -24.09
N GLN A 647 -21.97 -9.01 -24.21
CA GLN A 647 -21.81 -7.64 -24.66
C GLN A 647 -20.70 -7.55 -25.70
N GLN A 648 -21.02 -7.03 -26.89
CA GLN A 648 -20.10 -6.95 -28.03
C GLN A 648 -19.44 -8.31 -28.37
N GLY A 649 -20.20 -9.40 -28.26
CA GLY A 649 -19.73 -10.76 -28.53
C GLY A 649 -18.85 -11.37 -27.43
N GLN A 650 -18.77 -10.75 -26.25
CA GLN A 650 -18.05 -11.26 -25.08
C GLN A 650 -19.02 -11.68 -23.99
N PRO A 651 -18.79 -12.79 -23.28
CA PRO A 651 -19.66 -13.23 -22.20
C PRO A 651 -19.67 -12.26 -21.04
N LEU A 652 -20.83 -12.05 -20.47
CA LEU A 652 -21.08 -11.40 -19.21
C LEU A 652 -21.27 -12.44 -18.10
N GLY A 653 -21.46 -12.00 -16.87
CA GLY A 653 -21.74 -12.89 -15.76
C GLY A 653 -20.47 -13.52 -15.16
N PHE A 654 -20.59 -14.76 -14.68
CA PHE A 654 -19.49 -15.38 -13.89
C PHE A 654 -18.33 -15.92 -14.75
N MET A 655 -18.46 -15.96 -16.08
CA MET A 655 -17.38 -16.36 -16.99
C MET A 655 -16.91 -15.15 -17.78
N GLN A 656 -15.72 -14.63 -17.48
CA GLN A 656 -15.18 -13.45 -18.17
C GLN A 656 -13.73 -13.65 -18.61
N HIS A 657 -13.31 -12.92 -19.64
CA HIS A 657 -11.94 -12.90 -20.10
C HIS A 657 -11.03 -12.28 -19.04
N ASN A 658 -9.93 -12.94 -18.72
CA ASN A 658 -9.05 -12.52 -17.63
C ASN A 658 -7.78 -11.78 -18.09
N GLY A 659 -7.40 -11.85 -19.37
CA GLY A 659 -6.19 -11.16 -19.88
C GLY A 659 -4.85 -11.72 -19.39
N ARG A 660 -4.82 -12.84 -18.64
CA ARG A 660 -3.57 -13.43 -18.11
C ARG A 660 -3.25 -14.77 -18.73
N ALA A 661 -2.04 -14.88 -19.29
CA ALA A 661 -1.46 -16.17 -19.64
C ALA A 661 -1.19 -16.98 -18.37
N MET A 662 -1.81 -18.15 -18.23
CA MET A 662 -1.68 -19.00 -17.04
C MET A 662 -0.48 -19.94 -17.08
N SER A 663 0.07 -20.19 -18.25
CA SER A 663 1.09 -21.22 -18.39
C SER A 663 2.37 -20.67 -19.03
N ARG A 664 3.44 -21.45 -18.88
CA ARG A 664 4.68 -21.29 -19.63
C ARG A 664 4.55 -21.71 -21.10
N SER A 665 3.30 -21.82 -21.59
CA SER A 665 3.01 -22.21 -22.97
C SER A 665 3.52 -21.19 -23.98
N ALA A 666 3.62 -21.62 -25.22
CA ALA A 666 4.07 -20.79 -26.34
C ALA A 666 2.95 -19.84 -26.85
N ARG A 667 2.15 -19.26 -25.94
CA ARG A 667 1.01 -18.38 -26.26
C ARG A 667 0.92 -17.14 -25.41
N VAL A 668 0.18 -16.17 -25.93
CA VAL A 668 -0.29 -14.97 -25.22
C VAL A 668 -1.81 -14.99 -25.15
N ASP A 669 -2.40 -14.55 -24.04
CA ASP A 669 -3.84 -14.34 -23.93
C ASP A 669 -4.26 -13.14 -24.77
N ASN A 670 -5.28 -13.34 -25.60
CA ASN A 670 -5.79 -12.33 -26.50
C ASN A 670 -7.32 -12.44 -26.61
N LEU A 671 -8.03 -11.42 -26.14
CA LEU A 671 -9.48 -11.35 -26.20
C LEU A 671 -10.02 -11.46 -27.65
N ALA A 672 -9.30 -10.91 -28.62
CA ALA A 672 -9.66 -11.00 -30.03
C ALA A 672 -9.63 -12.44 -30.60
N CYS A 673 -9.18 -13.42 -29.81
CA CYS A 673 -9.23 -14.84 -30.15
C CYS A 673 -10.46 -15.55 -29.57
N SER A 674 -11.52 -14.81 -29.29
CA SER A 674 -12.78 -15.37 -28.79
C SER A 674 -13.98 -14.53 -29.17
N LYS A 675 -15.14 -15.18 -29.23
CA LYS A 675 -16.46 -14.54 -29.34
C LYS A 675 -17.54 -15.47 -28.83
N VAL A 676 -18.67 -14.90 -28.45
CA VAL A 676 -19.95 -15.64 -28.30
C VAL A 676 -20.75 -15.45 -29.58
N GLU A 677 -21.19 -16.56 -30.16
CA GLU A 677 -22.01 -16.56 -31.35
C GLU A 677 -22.98 -17.73 -31.30
N ASN A 678 -24.26 -17.47 -31.55
CA ASN A 678 -25.33 -18.48 -31.54
C ASN A 678 -25.42 -19.28 -30.23
N GLY A 679 -25.20 -18.60 -29.09
CA GLY A 679 -25.24 -19.23 -27.76
C GLY A 679 -24.04 -20.12 -27.43
N VAL A 680 -22.91 -19.96 -28.12
CA VAL A 680 -21.68 -20.73 -27.90
C VAL A 680 -20.51 -19.80 -27.72
N LEU A 681 -19.72 -20.03 -26.67
CA LEU A 681 -18.42 -19.40 -26.51
C LEU A 681 -17.39 -20.11 -27.40
N HIS A 682 -16.87 -19.43 -28.38
CA HIS A 682 -15.80 -19.88 -29.26
C HIS A 682 -14.47 -19.25 -28.78
N MET A 683 -13.44 -20.07 -28.60
CA MET A 683 -12.07 -19.61 -28.33
C MET A 683 -11.13 -20.31 -29.31
N TRP A 684 -10.32 -19.56 -30.02
CA TRP A 684 -9.45 -20.10 -31.08
C TRP A 684 -8.01 -19.66 -30.93
N ALA A 685 -7.11 -20.43 -31.56
CA ALA A 685 -5.72 -20.08 -31.70
C ALA A 685 -5.49 -19.20 -32.93
N ARG A 686 -4.50 -18.28 -32.81
CA ARG A 686 -4.01 -17.47 -33.91
C ARG A 686 -2.48 -17.52 -33.91
N GLU A 687 -1.90 -17.73 -35.10
CA GLU A 687 -0.48 -17.51 -35.30
C GLU A 687 -0.21 -16.00 -35.39
N GLU A 688 0.77 -15.52 -34.63
CA GLU A 688 1.17 -14.12 -34.65
C GLU A 688 2.27 -13.91 -35.70
N PRO A 689 2.13 -12.94 -36.65
CA PRO A 689 3.10 -12.68 -37.70
C PRO A 689 4.51 -12.39 -37.17
N ASP A 690 4.56 -11.66 -36.04
CA ASP A 690 5.77 -11.38 -35.28
C ASP A 690 5.65 -12.04 -33.93
N SER A 691 6.72 -12.69 -33.48
CA SER A 691 6.74 -13.27 -32.14
C SER A 691 6.47 -12.19 -31.07
N VAL A 692 5.54 -12.46 -30.17
CA VAL A 692 5.16 -11.59 -29.06
C VAL A 692 5.78 -12.10 -27.74
N ASP A 693 6.11 -11.20 -26.83
CA ASP A 693 6.63 -11.58 -25.53
C ASP A 693 5.47 -11.93 -24.58
N ASN A 694 5.50 -13.15 -24.02
CA ASN A 694 4.60 -13.50 -22.94
C ASN A 694 5.09 -12.90 -21.62
N ARG A 695 4.25 -12.99 -20.55
CA ARG A 695 4.60 -12.44 -19.24
C ARG A 695 5.87 -13.02 -18.59
N PHE A 696 6.42 -14.10 -19.11
CA PHE A 696 7.67 -14.71 -18.65
C PHE A 696 8.88 -14.27 -19.49
N GLY A 697 8.71 -13.27 -20.36
CA GLY A 697 9.76 -12.78 -21.27
C GLY A 697 10.16 -13.77 -22.34
N LYS A 698 9.35 -14.82 -22.59
CA LYS A 698 9.56 -15.77 -23.67
C LYS A 698 8.84 -15.26 -24.92
N ARG A 699 9.53 -15.15 -26.04
CA ARG A 699 8.93 -14.90 -27.34
C ARG A 699 8.11 -16.10 -27.77
N VAL A 700 6.87 -15.87 -28.09
CA VAL A 700 5.89 -16.89 -28.46
C VAL A 700 5.19 -16.50 -29.77
N LYS A 701 4.72 -17.49 -30.49
CA LYS A 701 4.15 -17.31 -31.83
C LYS A 701 2.64 -17.40 -31.90
N TYR A 702 2.00 -17.68 -30.76
CA TYR A 702 0.56 -17.96 -30.74
C TYR A 702 -0.16 -17.09 -29.75
N SER A 703 -1.41 -16.75 -30.05
CA SER A 703 -2.37 -16.18 -29.11
C SER A 703 -3.63 -17.04 -29.02
N HIS A 704 -4.29 -16.98 -27.85
CA HIS A 704 -5.53 -17.69 -27.56
C HIS A 704 -6.26 -16.95 -26.43
N ALA A 705 -7.59 -17.08 -26.29
CA ALA A 705 -8.31 -16.51 -25.17
C ALA A 705 -8.25 -17.41 -23.92
N CYS A 706 -8.44 -16.81 -22.75
CA CYS A 706 -8.59 -17.49 -21.47
C CYS A 706 -9.76 -16.88 -20.69
N TYR A 707 -10.70 -17.71 -20.24
CA TYR A 707 -11.85 -17.30 -19.45
C TYR A 707 -11.81 -17.87 -18.04
N ARG A 708 -12.29 -17.09 -17.06
CA ARG A 708 -12.30 -17.49 -15.65
C ARG A 708 -13.52 -16.95 -14.93
N THR A 709 -13.82 -17.60 -13.80
CA THR A 709 -14.77 -17.07 -12.80
C THR A 709 -14.08 -16.28 -11.70
N SER A 710 -12.97 -15.61 -12.00
CA SER A 710 -12.22 -14.77 -11.08
C SER A 710 -12.04 -13.34 -11.62
N LEU A 711 -11.85 -12.38 -10.73
CA LEU A 711 -11.57 -11.00 -11.12
C LEU A 711 -10.38 -10.90 -12.06
N PRO A 712 -10.43 -10.05 -13.10
CA PRO A 712 -9.30 -9.83 -13.98
C PRO A 712 -8.04 -9.45 -13.18
N GLY A 713 -6.95 -10.16 -13.44
CA GLY A 713 -5.71 -9.92 -12.75
C GLY A 713 -5.61 -10.40 -11.30
N SER A 714 -6.66 -11.01 -10.74
CA SER A 714 -6.75 -11.49 -9.36
C SER A 714 -6.96 -13.01 -9.32
N ARG A 715 -6.76 -13.60 -8.14
CA ARG A 715 -7.24 -14.95 -7.80
C ARG A 715 -8.58 -14.91 -7.08
N GLU A 716 -9.07 -13.73 -6.73
CA GLU A 716 -10.37 -13.54 -6.11
C GLU A 716 -11.48 -13.98 -7.07
N ALA A 717 -12.33 -14.90 -6.66
CA ALA A 717 -13.36 -15.46 -7.50
C ALA A 717 -14.67 -14.68 -7.38
N TRP A 718 -15.31 -14.40 -8.51
CA TRP A 718 -16.71 -13.92 -8.55
C TRP A 718 -17.68 -15.05 -8.28
N CYS A 719 -17.32 -16.24 -8.77
CA CYS A 719 -18.08 -17.46 -8.55
C CYS A 719 -17.13 -18.49 -7.95
N ASN A 720 -17.37 -18.81 -6.69
CA ASN A 720 -16.65 -19.87 -6.01
C ASN A 720 -17.40 -21.19 -6.10
N PHE A 721 -16.70 -22.23 -6.52
CA PHE A 721 -17.14 -23.60 -6.51
C PHE A 721 -16.60 -24.29 -5.26
N THR A 722 -17.45 -25.08 -4.61
CA THR A 722 -17.10 -25.75 -3.35
C THR A 722 -17.67 -27.15 -3.31
N GLU A 723 -17.41 -27.88 -2.22
CA GLU A 723 -18.06 -29.15 -1.95
C GLU A 723 -19.59 -29.08 -1.95
N ASN A 724 -20.25 -30.21 -2.18
CA ASN A 724 -21.69 -30.40 -2.31
C ASN A 724 -22.29 -29.71 -3.57
N MET A 725 -21.45 -29.51 -4.58
CA MET A 725 -21.84 -29.05 -5.91
C MET A 725 -21.60 -30.15 -6.96
N ARG A 726 -22.44 -30.12 -8.00
CA ARG A 726 -22.20 -30.80 -9.27
C ARG A 726 -22.11 -29.73 -10.35
N ILE A 727 -21.03 -29.77 -11.11
CA ILE A 727 -20.76 -28.83 -12.21
C ILE A 727 -20.77 -29.63 -13.51
N GLU A 728 -21.54 -29.20 -14.48
CA GLU A 728 -21.60 -29.77 -15.82
C GLU A 728 -21.19 -28.73 -16.84
N ILE A 729 -20.34 -29.12 -17.82
CA ILE A 729 -19.85 -28.26 -18.87
C ILE A 729 -20.04 -28.99 -20.21
N ARG A 730 -20.80 -28.40 -21.13
CA ARG A 730 -20.97 -28.92 -22.47
C ARG A 730 -19.92 -28.31 -23.39
N PHE A 731 -19.04 -29.16 -23.88
CA PHE A 731 -17.80 -28.78 -24.54
C PHE A 731 -17.53 -29.63 -25.79
N ARG A 732 -16.89 -29.03 -26.78
CA ARG A 732 -16.22 -29.71 -27.90
C ARG A 732 -14.99 -28.95 -28.34
N ARG A 733 -14.16 -29.57 -29.17
CA ARG A 733 -12.96 -28.98 -29.77
C ARG A 733 -12.77 -29.42 -31.22
N THR A 734 -11.92 -28.68 -31.97
CA THR A 734 -11.44 -29.15 -33.29
C THR A 734 -10.41 -30.26 -33.15
N ASP A 735 -10.34 -31.15 -34.18
CA ASP A 735 -9.33 -32.21 -34.24
C ASP A 735 -7.97 -31.64 -34.64
N THR A 736 -7.17 -31.19 -33.64
CA THR A 736 -5.90 -30.54 -33.90
C THR A 736 -4.86 -30.93 -32.87
N ARG A 737 -3.62 -31.13 -33.34
CA ARG A 737 -2.48 -31.46 -32.48
C ARG A 737 -1.89 -30.24 -31.80
N GLY A 738 -1.19 -30.44 -30.68
CA GLY A 738 -0.39 -29.45 -29.99
C GLY A 738 -1.18 -28.51 -29.06
N PHE A 739 -2.46 -28.86 -28.80
CA PHE A 739 -3.32 -28.13 -27.91
C PHE A 739 -3.66 -28.97 -26.68
N ASN A 740 -3.52 -28.38 -25.50
CA ASN A 740 -4.09 -28.89 -24.25
C ASN A 740 -5.27 -28.00 -23.87
N ASP A 741 -6.43 -28.28 -24.46
CA ASP A 741 -7.67 -27.61 -24.06
C ASP A 741 -8.10 -28.13 -22.70
N ALA A 742 -8.29 -27.23 -21.75
CA ALA A 742 -8.52 -27.55 -20.37
C ALA A 742 -9.75 -26.84 -19.80
N LEU A 743 -10.55 -27.62 -19.06
CA LEU A 743 -11.64 -27.18 -18.20
C LEU A 743 -11.20 -27.53 -16.76
N TRP A 744 -10.84 -26.54 -15.97
CA TRP A 744 -10.16 -26.81 -14.72
C TRP A 744 -10.45 -25.78 -13.63
N PHE A 745 -10.19 -26.14 -12.38
CA PHE A 745 -10.45 -25.33 -11.21
C PHE A 745 -9.16 -25.11 -10.42
N MET A 746 -8.97 -23.91 -9.94
CA MET A 746 -7.82 -23.54 -9.11
C MET A 746 -8.32 -23.01 -7.77
N GLY A 747 -7.67 -23.48 -6.67
CA GLY A 747 -8.00 -23.03 -5.31
C GLY A 747 -7.72 -21.55 -5.10
N ASN A 748 -8.64 -20.89 -4.38
CA ASN A 748 -8.64 -19.46 -4.10
C ASN A 748 -8.15 -19.11 -2.69
N ASN A 749 -7.47 -20.02 -2.01
CA ASN A 749 -7.03 -19.88 -0.63
C ASN A 749 -5.73 -19.11 -0.43
N GLY A 750 -5.18 -18.49 -1.49
CA GLY A 750 -3.94 -17.71 -1.42
C GLY A 750 -2.65 -18.51 -1.40
N ARG A 751 -2.70 -19.83 -1.15
CA ARG A 751 -1.51 -20.69 -1.16
C ARG A 751 -0.91 -20.79 -2.57
N ARG A 752 0.39 -21.11 -2.64
CA ARG A 752 1.04 -21.37 -3.92
C ARG A 752 0.63 -22.74 -4.46
N TRP A 753 0.56 -22.82 -5.78
CA TRP A 753 0.43 -24.11 -6.47
C TRP A 753 1.61 -25.03 -6.12
N PRO A 754 1.39 -26.35 -5.85
CA PRO A 754 0.11 -27.07 -5.90
C PRO A 754 -0.67 -27.11 -4.56
N ALA A 755 -0.15 -26.49 -3.51
CA ALA A 755 -0.75 -26.52 -2.18
C ALA A 755 -2.14 -25.85 -2.09
N ASN A 756 -2.45 -24.94 -3.04
CA ASN A 756 -3.77 -24.33 -3.13
C ASN A 756 -4.86 -25.29 -3.67
N GLY A 757 -4.48 -26.42 -4.24
CA GLY A 757 -5.38 -27.38 -4.87
C GLY A 757 -5.73 -27.01 -6.32
N GLU A 758 -5.80 -28.02 -7.17
CA GLU A 758 -6.26 -27.93 -8.56
C GLU A 758 -7.11 -29.14 -8.91
N ILE A 759 -8.14 -28.92 -9.71
CA ILE A 759 -9.01 -29.96 -10.26
C ILE A 759 -9.08 -29.76 -11.75
N ASP A 760 -8.45 -30.63 -12.53
CA ASP A 760 -8.57 -30.64 -13.97
C ASP A 760 -9.70 -31.58 -14.37
N LEU A 761 -10.90 -31.01 -14.59
CA LEU A 761 -12.07 -31.77 -15.05
C LEU A 761 -11.81 -32.38 -16.43
N LEU A 762 -11.07 -31.67 -17.26
CA LEU A 762 -10.68 -32.11 -18.59
C LEU A 762 -9.33 -31.55 -18.95
N GLU A 763 -8.43 -32.41 -19.37
CA GLU A 763 -7.23 -32.14 -20.13
C GLU A 763 -7.11 -33.10 -21.31
N ASN A 764 -6.35 -32.72 -22.35
CA ASN A 764 -6.14 -33.55 -23.52
C ASN A 764 -4.67 -33.96 -23.67
N PRO A 765 -4.29 -35.17 -23.28
CA PRO A 765 -2.91 -35.64 -23.43
C PRO A 765 -2.53 -35.97 -24.89
N LYS A 766 -1.27 -35.73 -25.25
CA LYS A 766 -0.68 -35.69 -26.59
C LYS A 766 -0.83 -36.94 -27.48
N ARG A 767 -1.28 -38.08 -26.99
CA ARG A 767 -1.15 -39.34 -27.71
C ARG A 767 -2.41 -39.87 -28.39
N LYS A 768 -3.58 -39.40 -28.08
CA LYS A 768 -4.84 -39.75 -28.77
C LYS A 768 -5.77 -38.54 -28.71
N ILE A 769 -5.65 -37.72 -29.70
CA ILE A 769 -5.99 -36.30 -29.63
C ILE A 769 -7.48 -36.05 -29.40
N ASN A 770 -8.36 -36.89 -29.91
CA ASN A 770 -9.80 -36.59 -29.89
C ASN A 770 -10.62 -37.57 -29.07
N GLN A 771 -10.01 -38.55 -28.46
CA GLN A 771 -10.73 -39.68 -27.84
C GLN A 771 -10.46 -39.84 -26.35
N ARG A 772 -9.47 -39.12 -25.75
CA ARG A 772 -9.10 -39.23 -24.35
C ARG A 772 -9.34 -37.96 -23.58
N ALA A 773 -10.32 -38.00 -22.71
CA ALA A 773 -10.43 -37.04 -21.62
C ALA A 773 -9.57 -37.47 -20.43
N HIS A 774 -8.78 -36.57 -19.89
CA HIS A 774 -7.89 -36.78 -18.76
C HIS A 774 -8.38 -35.96 -17.59
N PHE A 775 -8.67 -36.62 -16.46
CA PHE A 775 -9.06 -35.98 -15.21
C PHE A 775 -7.89 -36.02 -14.24
N THR A 776 -7.55 -34.92 -13.59
CA THR A 776 -6.40 -34.84 -12.68
C THR A 776 -6.72 -34.02 -11.44
N LEU A 777 -6.19 -34.45 -10.29
CA LEU A 777 -6.16 -33.68 -9.05
C LEU A 777 -4.72 -33.37 -8.69
N HIS A 778 -4.44 -32.10 -8.34
CA HIS A 778 -3.15 -31.69 -7.82
C HIS A 778 -3.29 -31.06 -6.43
N SER A 779 -2.41 -31.44 -5.53
CA SER A 779 -2.26 -30.88 -4.19
C SER A 779 -0.79 -30.94 -3.76
N GLU A 780 -0.48 -30.46 -2.57
CA GLU A 780 0.91 -30.40 -2.08
C GLU A 780 1.61 -31.74 -2.14
N ASN A 781 0.90 -32.82 -1.83
CA ASN A 781 1.43 -34.18 -1.83
C ASN A 781 1.04 -35.00 -3.06
N HIS A 782 0.24 -34.47 -3.98
CA HIS A 782 -0.29 -35.13 -5.16
C HIS A 782 0.06 -34.37 -6.45
N TYR A 783 1.35 -34.20 -6.76
CA TYR A 783 1.76 -33.70 -8.06
C TYR A 783 3.07 -34.35 -8.51
N ALA A 784 3.32 -34.37 -9.80
CA ALA A 784 4.43 -35.11 -10.42
C ALA A 784 5.86 -34.63 -10.00
N GLY A 785 5.99 -33.52 -9.31
CA GLY A 785 7.28 -32.94 -8.85
C GLY A 785 7.65 -33.29 -7.40
N VAL A 786 6.80 -33.99 -6.65
CA VAL A 786 7.07 -34.28 -5.23
C VAL A 786 7.95 -35.53 -5.10
N VAL A 787 9.11 -35.36 -4.47
CA VAL A 787 10.00 -36.50 -4.15
C VAL A 787 9.39 -37.28 -2.99
N GLY A 788 8.99 -38.54 -3.24
CA GLY A 788 8.34 -39.40 -2.26
C GLY A 788 6.83 -39.16 -2.09
N GLY A 789 6.21 -38.28 -2.87
CA GLY A 789 4.76 -38.09 -2.91
C GLY A 789 4.03 -39.12 -3.78
N ALA A 790 2.71 -39.15 -3.66
CA ALA A 790 1.84 -40.11 -4.38
C ALA A 790 1.73 -39.82 -5.91
N GLY A 791 2.32 -38.74 -6.42
CA GLY A 791 2.11 -38.24 -7.77
C GLY A 791 0.73 -37.60 -7.96
N SER A 792 0.40 -37.15 -9.17
CA SER A 792 -0.94 -36.67 -9.49
C SER A 792 -1.93 -37.83 -9.48
N VAL A 793 -3.11 -37.62 -8.88
CA VAL A 793 -4.20 -38.57 -8.94
C VAL A 793 -4.94 -38.38 -10.26
N THR A 794 -4.83 -39.30 -11.18
CA THR A 794 -5.35 -39.15 -12.54
C THR A 794 -6.15 -40.36 -13.04
N ALA A 795 -7.12 -40.13 -13.91
CA ALA A 795 -7.76 -41.15 -14.75
C ALA A 795 -7.94 -40.66 -16.17
N THR A 796 -8.00 -41.60 -17.10
CA THR A 796 -8.19 -41.28 -18.53
C THR A 796 -9.32 -42.14 -19.08
N THR A 797 -10.14 -41.57 -19.95
CA THR A 797 -11.22 -42.31 -20.59
C THR A 797 -11.22 -42.10 -22.11
N ASP A 798 -11.62 -43.15 -22.83
CA ASP A 798 -11.90 -43.12 -24.26
C ASP A 798 -13.41 -42.96 -24.57
N LEU A 799 -14.23 -42.64 -23.57
CA LEU A 799 -15.71 -42.57 -23.66
C LEU A 799 -16.26 -41.38 -24.45
N SER A 800 -15.40 -40.48 -24.93
CA SER A 800 -15.83 -39.30 -25.66
C SER A 800 -15.03 -39.07 -26.94
N ASP A 801 -15.72 -38.76 -28.03
CA ASP A 801 -15.12 -38.09 -29.17
C ASP A 801 -15.20 -36.59 -28.92
N MET A 802 -14.06 -35.96 -28.62
CA MET A 802 -14.00 -34.55 -28.22
C MET A 802 -14.34 -33.59 -29.37
N THR A 803 -14.45 -34.05 -30.62
CA THR A 803 -14.94 -33.24 -31.75
C THR A 803 -16.47 -33.10 -31.75
N GLN A 804 -17.14 -33.94 -30.98
CA GLN A 804 -18.56 -33.88 -30.78
C GLN A 804 -18.91 -33.20 -29.46
N TRP A 805 -20.12 -32.71 -29.33
CA TRP A 805 -20.62 -32.16 -28.09
C TRP A 805 -20.71 -33.25 -27.01
N ASN A 806 -19.93 -33.05 -25.94
CA ASN A 806 -19.93 -33.88 -24.74
C ASN A 806 -20.23 -33.07 -23.48
N ILE A 807 -20.82 -33.72 -22.48
CA ILE A 807 -21.06 -33.13 -21.17
C ILE A 807 -20.02 -33.70 -20.21
N TYR A 808 -19.04 -32.90 -19.83
CA TYR A 808 -18.08 -33.22 -18.78
C TYR A 808 -18.64 -32.74 -17.46
N TRP A 809 -18.56 -33.58 -16.42
CA TRP A 809 -19.14 -33.23 -15.12
C TRP A 809 -18.26 -33.63 -13.96
N LEU A 810 -18.38 -32.84 -12.87
CA LEU A 810 -17.73 -32.97 -11.60
C LEU A 810 -18.79 -33.05 -10.50
N GLU A 811 -18.79 -34.10 -9.67
CA GLU A 811 -19.50 -34.13 -8.40
C GLU A 811 -18.50 -33.97 -7.26
N TRP A 812 -18.71 -32.97 -6.43
CA TRP A 812 -17.78 -32.52 -5.43
C TRP A 812 -18.38 -32.71 -4.03
N TYR A 813 -17.85 -33.66 -3.28
CA TYR A 813 -18.28 -33.95 -1.91
C TYR A 813 -17.16 -33.61 -0.91
N PRO A 814 -17.48 -33.51 0.41
CA PRO A 814 -16.47 -33.22 1.44
C PRO A 814 -15.38 -34.28 1.56
N ASP A 815 -15.73 -35.53 1.19
CA ASP A 815 -14.89 -36.73 1.36
C ASP A 815 -14.45 -37.37 0.04
N ARG A 816 -14.95 -36.89 -1.09
CA ARG A 816 -14.58 -37.43 -2.42
C ARG A 816 -14.89 -36.48 -3.55
N ILE A 817 -14.21 -36.69 -4.63
CA ILE A 817 -14.43 -36.05 -5.93
C ILE A 817 -14.70 -37.10 -6.97
N VAL A 818 -15.77 -36.95 -7.76
CA VAL A 818 -16.16 -37.87 -8.82
C VAL A 818 -16.21 -37.12 -10.13
N GLY A 819 -15.58 -37.61 -11.18
CA GLY A 819 -15.58 -37.03 -12.52
C GLY A 819 -16.19 -37.96 -13.56
N GLY A 820 -16.88 -37.39 -14.55
CA GLY A 820 -17.52 -38.17 -15.59
C GLY A 820 -17.71 -37.45 -16.91
N VAL A 821 -18.14 -38.18 -17.92
CA VAL A 821 -18.51 -37.68 -19.24
C VAL A 821 -19.79 -38.38 -19.71
N ASN A 822 -20.71 -37.63 -20.31
CA ASN A 822 -21.93 -38.12 -20.91
C ASN A 822 -22.72 -39.11 -20.02
N GLY A 823 -22.82 -38.84 -18.72
CA GLY A 823 -23.54 -39.68 -17.75
C GLY A 823 -22.75 -40.86 -17.17
N THR A 824 -21.51 -41.10 -17.62
CA THR A 824 -20.66 -42.17 -17.14
C THR A 824 -19.54 -41.60 -16.29
N ALA A 825 -19.44 -42.06 -15.01
CA ALA A 825 -18.30 -41.75 -14.15
C ALA A 825 -17.07 -42.58 -14.56
N TYR A 826 -15.91 -41.98 -14.60
CA TYR A 826 -14.66 -42.66 -14.89
C TYR A 826 -13.55 -42.35 -13.88
N PHE A 827 -13.77 -41.39 -13.00
CA PHE A 827 -12.84 -40.94 -11.98
C PHE A 827 -13.56 -40.89 -10.61
N GLU A 828 -12.91 -41.40 -9.60
CA GLU A 828 -13.26 -41.15 -8.20
C GLU A 828 -12.00 -41.14 -7.34
N HIS A 829 -11.85 -40.12 -6.51
CA HIS A 829 -10.82 -40.05 -5.47
C HIS A 829 -11.47 -39.75 -4.12
N ARG A 830 -11.08 -40.48 -3.08
CA ARG A 830 -11.57 -40.33 -1.71
C ARG A 830 -10.49 -39.76 -0.81
N LYS A 831 -10.87 -38.91 0.11
CA LYS A 831 -9.98 -38.37 1.14
C LYS A 831 -9.33 -39.49 1.92
N GLY A 832 -7.98 -39.48 1.97
CA GLY A 832 -7.20 -40.50 2.70
C GLY A 832 -7.12 -41.88 2.05
N ALA A 833 -7.65 -42.10 0.83
CA ALA A 833 -7.64 -43.39 0.15
C ALA A 833 -6.23 -43.92 -0.16
N ASP A 834 -5.26 -43.07 -0.29
CA ASP A 834 -3.85 -43.36 -0.54
C ASP A 834 -2.95 -43.22 0.72
N GLY A 835 -3.57 -43.12 1.90
CA GLY A 835 -2.87 -42.90 3.17
C GLY A 835 -2.43 -41.45 3.39
N ASN A 836 -2.79 -40.52 2.51
CA ASN A 836 -2.47 -39.10 2.59
C ASN A 836 -3.72 -38.29 2.93
N ASN A 837 -3.62 -37.43 3.96
CA ASN A 837 -4.71 -36.56 4.42
C ASN A 837 -4.68 -35.17 3.75
N ASP A 838 -3.82 -34.93 2.76
CA ASP A 838 -3.79 -33.71 2.01
C ASP A 838 -5.06 -33.57 1.15
N TRP A 839 -5.97 -32.68 1.55
CA TRP A 839 -7.29 -32.50 0.94
C TRP A 839 -7.65 -31.02 0.80
N PRO A 840 -6.96 -30.25 -0.09
CA PRO A 840 -7.21 -28.82 -0.25
C PRO A 840 -8.57 -28.51 -0.89
N TRP A 841 -9.22 -29.52 -1.47
CA TRP A 841 -10.47 -29.35 -2.21
C TRP A 841 -11.71 -29.09 -1.34
N SER A 842 -11.60 -29.19 -0.01
CA SER A 842 -12.62 -28.73 0.95
C SER A 842 -12.28 -27.37 1.55
N ASP A 843 -11.36 -26.60 0.96
CA ASP A 843 -10.99 -25.27 1.44
C ASP A 843 -12.19 -24.31 1.32
N PRO A 844 -12.57 -23.61 2.42
CA PRO A 844 -13.71 -22.72 2.42
C PRO A 844 -13.55 -21.49 1.51
N ALA A 845 -12.32 -21.14 1.11
CA ALA A 845 -12.09 -20.12 0.10
C ALA A 845 -12.63 -20.51 -1.28
N GLY A 846 -12.90 -21.80 -1.48
CA GLY A 846 -13.43 -22.34 -2.73
C GLY A 846 -12.45 -22.27 -3.89
N PHE A 847 -12.96 -22.50 -5.08
CA PHE A 847 -12.20 -22.60 -6.32
C PHE A 847 -12.85 -21.76 -7.41
N PHE A 848 -12.06 -21.25 -8.31
CA PHE A 848 -12.54 -20.59 -9.54
C PHE A 848 -12.29 -21.48 -10.75
N LEU A 849 -13.27 -21.49 -11.68
CA LEU A 849 -13.23 -22.25 -12.93
C LEU A 849 -12.43 -21.49 -13.98
N ILE A 850 -11.67 -22.22 -14.81
CA ILE A 850 -10.83 -21.70 -15.87
C ILE A 850 -11.07 -22.50 -17.16
N PHE A 851 -11.22 -21.79 -18.28
CA PHE A 851 -11.13 -22.32 -19.63
C PHE A 851 -9.88 -21.81 -20.30
N SER A 852 -9.02 -22.69 -20.72
CA SER A 852 -7.77 -22.30 -21.39
C SER A 852 -7.23 -23.39 -22.29
N SER A 853 -6.42 -23.02 -23.26
CA SER A 853 -5.68 -23.98 -24.08
C SER A 853 -4.19 -23.78 -23.93
N GLY A 854 -3.47 -24.81 -23.58
CA GLY A 854 -2.00 -24.86 -23.64
C GLY A 854 -1.55 -25.14 -25.05
N ILE A 855 -0.72 -24.23 -25.63
CA ILE A 855 -0.18 -24.38 -26.99
C ILE A 855 1.33 -24.55 -26.88
N SER A 856 1.89 -25.49 -27.67
CA SER A 856 3.34 -25.74 -27.64
C SER A 856 3.92 -25.96 -29.04
N ASP A 857 5.14 -25.48 -29.26
CA ASP A 857 6.00 -25.73 -30.37
C ASP A 857 7.05 -26.82 -30.07
N ASP A 858 7.07 -27.37 -28.87
CA ASP A 858 7.98 -28.42 -28.45
C ASP A 858 7.31 -29.82 -28.58
N PRO A 859 7.82 -30.72 -29.41
CA PRO A 859 7.27 -32.07 -29.55
C PRO A 859 7.35 -32.91 -28.28
N LYS A 860 8.16 -32.49 -27.28
CA LYS A 860 8.31 -33.16 -25.97
C LYS A 860 7.32 -32.61 -24.93
N ALA A 861 6.69 -31.46 -25.21
CA ALA A 861 5.69 -30.86 -24.29
C ALA A 861 4.47 -31.80 -24.16
N TRP A 862 3.69 -31.54 -23.09
CA TRP A 862 2.48 -32.30 -22.77
C TRP A 862 1.50 -32.40 -23.96
N PRO A 863 1.14 -31.30 -24.67
CA PRO A 863 0.27 -31.41 -25.84
C PRO A 863 0.98 -31.82 -27.14
N GLY A 864 2.30 -31.92 -27.18
CA GLY A 864 3.10 -32.06 -28.39
C GLY A 864 3.30 -30.71 -29.11
N ALA A 865 3.90 -30.72 -30.28
CA ALA A 865 4.04 -29.51 -31.10
C ALA A 865 2.81 -29.29 -31.99
N VAL A 866 2.43 -28.01 -32.13
CA VAL A 866 1.45 -27.58 -33.16
C VAL A 866 2.13 -27.58 -34.55
N ASP A 867 1.30 -27.79 -35.57
CA ASP A 867 1.68 -27.57 -36.97
C ASP A 867 0.68 -26.61 -37.60
N PRO A 868 1.02 -25.33 -37.72
CA PRO A 868 0.11 -24.36 -38.31
C PRO A 868 -0.24 -24.61 -39.80
N SER A 869 0.55 -25.44 -40.48
CA SER A 869 0.24 -25.80 -41.87
C SER A 869 -0.94 -26.74 -42.00
N GLU A 870 -1.35 -27.41 -40.91
CA GLU A 870 -2.57 -28.22 -40.82
C GLU A 870 -3.82 -27.37 -40.50
N TRP A 871 -3.68 -26.07 -40.23
CA TRP A 871 -4.82 -25.23 -39.83
C TRP A 871 -5.59 -24.72 -41.06
N ASP A 872 -6.92 -24.78 -40.99
CA ASP A 872 -7.76 -24.07 -41.95
C ASP A 872 -7.82 -22.59 -41.54
N PRO A 873 -7.34 -21.64 -42.38
CA PRO A 873 -7.42 -20.21 -42.06
C PRO A 873 -8.86 -19.69 -41.86
N ALA A 874 -9.85 -20.35 -42.48
CA ALA A 874 -11.25 -19.99 -42.33
C ALA A 874 -11.93 -20.59 -41.10
N ALA A 875 -11.31 -21.64 -40.49
CA ALA A 875 -11.77 -22.33 -39.31
C ALA A 875 -10.59 -22.71 -38.42
N PRO A 876 -9.94 -21.75 -37.75
CA PRO A 876 -8.78 -22.01 -36.92
C PRO A 876 -9.10 -22.97 -35.76
N PRO A 877 -8.11 -23.71 -35.29
CA PRO A 877 -8.31 -24.61 -34.16
C PRO A 877 -8.98 -23.91 -32.97
N SER A 878 -10.07 -24.49 -32.48
CA SER A 878 -10.89 -23.88 -31.47
C SER A 878 -11.35 -24.86 -30.40
N MET A 879 -11.59 -24.35 -29.21
CA MET A 879 -12.42 -24.97 -28.19
C MET A 879 -13.72 -24.21 -28.07
N GLU A 880 -14.81 -24.92 -27.89
CA GLU A 880 -16.15 -24.37 -27.85
C GLU A 880 -16.90 -24.82 -26.60
N VAL A 881 -17.56 -23.89 -25.93
CA VAL A 881 -18.36 -24.14 -24.73
C VAL A 881 -19.79 -23.66 -24.96
N ASP A 882 -20.75 -24.58 -24.87
CA ASP A 882 -22.17 -24.27 -25.06
C ASP A 882 -22.78 -23.73 -23.76
N TRP A 883 -22.51 -24.39 -22.64
CA TRP A 883 -22.97 -23.94 -21.33
C TRP A 883 -22.17 -24.52 -20.16
N VAL A 884 -22.30 -23.84 -19.00
CA VAL A 884 -21.89 -24.32 -17.68
C VAL A 884 -23.13 -24.36 -16.80
N ARG A 885 -23.45 -25.53 -16.21
CA ARG A 885 -24.58 -25.71 -15.30
C ARG A 885 -24.12 -26.17 -13.95
N VAL A 886 -24.64 -25.59 -12.89
CA VAL A 886 -24.28 -25.87 -11.51
C VAL A 886 -25.52 -26.38 -10.76
N TYR A 887 -25.33 -27.46 -10.04
CA TYR A 887 -26.34 -28.08 -9.19
C TYR A 887 -25.79 -28.22 -7.78
N VAL A 888 -26.67 -28.26 -6.80
CA VAL A 888 -26.33 -28.48 -5.37
C VAL A 888 -27.15 -29.66 -4.79
N ASN A 889 -26.59 -30.39 -3.83
CA ASN A 889 -27.32 -31.41 -3.09
C ASN A 889 -27.89 -30.84 -1.78
N ASP A 890 -28.68 -31.67 -1.05
CA ASP A 890 -29.36 -31.29 0.20
C ASP A 890 -28.38 -30.97 1.37
N ARG A 891 -27.11 -31.30 1.23
CA ARG A 891 -26.05 -31.02 2.20
C ARG A 891 -25.34 -29.68 1.92
N TYR A 892 -25.73 -29.03 0.85
CA TYR A 892 -25.15 -27.74 0.50
C TYR A 892 -25.56 -26.69 1.53
N ALA A 893 -24.62 -26.27 2.35
CA ALA A 893 -24.85 -25.35 3.48
C ALA A 893 -24.93 -23.87 3.08
N GLY A 894 -25.10 -23.58 1.76
CA GLY A 894 -25.19 -22.20 1.31
C GLY A 894 -23.85 -21.47 1.29
N ALA A 895 -22.91 -21.93 0.44
CA ALA A 895 -21.93 -20.95 -0.06
C ALA A 895 -22.74 -19.84 -0.77
N PRO A 896 -22.33 -18.56 -0.72
CA PRO A 896 -23.05 -17.51 -1.41
C PRO A 896 -23.24 -17.93 -2.85
N ALA A 897 -24.46 -17.71 -3.38
CA ALA A 897 -24.72 -17.84 -4.80
C ALA A 897 -23.61 -17.07 -5.55
N PRO A 898 -23.12 -17.61 -6.69
CA PRO A 898 -22.18 -16.86 -7.50
C PRO A 898 -22.75 -15.46 -7.72
N GLU A 899 -22.09 -14.44 -7.19
CA GLU A 899 -22.51 -13.07 -7.40
C GLU A 899 -22.20 -12.74 -8.85
N VAL A 900 -23.22 -12.74 -9.71
CA VAL A 900 -23.10 -12.26 -11.08
C VAL A 900 -22.92 -10.76 -11.01
N ARG A 901 -21.68 -10.28 -11.09
CA ARG A 901 -21.40 -8.85 -11.19
C ARG A 901 -21.24 -8.50 -12.65
N TYR A 902 -22.21 -7.77 -13.19
CA TYR A 902 -22.07 -7.11 -14.47
C TYR A 902 -21.20 -5.87 -14.27
N TYR A 903 -20.08 -5.79 -14.96
CA TYR A 903 -19.21 -4.61 -14.96
C TYR A 903 -19.32 -3.87 -16.29
#